data_2ce52c2591249f46e4de455c0e11115e
#
_entry.id   2ce52c2591249f46e4de455c0e11115e
#
_cell.length_a   1.000
_cell.length_b   1.000
_cell.length_c   1.000
_cell.angle_alpha   90.00
_cell.angle_beta   90.00
_cell.angle_gamma   90.00
#
_symmetry.space_group_name_H-M   'P 1'
#
loop_
_entity.id
_entity.type
_entity.pdbx_description
1 polymer ?
#
loop_
_entity_poly.entity_id
_entity_poly.type
_entity_poly.pdbx_seq_one_letter_code
_entity_poly.pdbx_strand_id
1 'polypeptide(L)'
;MYSNDFFNWLRTFFDHNFMEAVRQKAENIQDIEWSPIGSWAIFFIVFLLVMTYLLCKSRLIEKLSKHILQISMVVWILGVFVYIVGFYSNGVNGLSVVLRAIISSFKMFVVSHDLARVPDILQKNALYMTMFSVLHFVAAFVAFLFIFKMIGYKIKSSLRLIVHRYFRSKGKAVHLFWGVNEASCLLAEDIRKQHATETIIFVDIDKETEDNTQRKATLSFITNTITIKNSEIARLDAMNAFIDHCYNGPAVFKEEKETDIFGNLNLKTIGSIVQKSSKINMYFLSNDEAQNIAGALNMQKDKRLRSKSECKPVVYVHARKDANNEIFDHYSQYEGETERIKIKIIDSAYLSIETLKRDDRSLPVNCIKIDTSTGLAESPFTSLIVGFGETGLEAFKFLYEFSAFINTDLKKNTSKCYAIDEQMNKFAGLIKEKMPDIGDEELSLIQTSINSKEFWATIKSIIKELNYVVIAINNDETGLSLAVNLFKYALMNRPTDQQMLKIMLRCYDNGNEKRMTEVADNLNRSIEGNNIEIRLFGLQKDLYRCNTILSDKTLQEAMEFNKVYEKSDLTAEEQWKKNFGEEEINRLMTKKKMSRFHAIYDINRRIAQNISNSQHCRTKMTLMGFGENDSSERLKLYYGYVKSREENRTKYKCNNDDEQRLQHLAMVEHERWVASHRLMGYTYNPENDCVQKHHKCICPWNELDEATQSYDCNVVDTTIKMAYKQITRHKLPV
;
A
#
# COMPACT_ATOMS: atom_id res chain seq x y z
N MET A 1 -34.13 9.64 12.56
CA MET A 1 -35.48 10.17 12.32
C MET A 1 -35.53 11.70 12.16
N TYR A 2 -34.55 12.47 12.63
CA TYR A 2 -34.56 13.95 12.55
C TYR A 2 -33.89 14.57 11.28
N SER A 3 -33.30 13.79 10.40
CA SER A 3 -32.64 14.34 9.21
C SER A 3 -33.56 14.53 8.00
N ASN A 4 -34.66 13.77 7.90
CA ASN A 4 -35.59 13.88 6.78
C ASN A 4 -36.49 15.13 6.85
N ASP A 5 -36.85 15.56 8.07
CA ASP A 5 -37.74 16.72 8.23
C ASP A 5 -37.04 18.04 7.87
N PHE A 6 -35.74 18.18 8.16
CA PHE A 6 -34.99 19.38 7.82
C PHE A 6 -34.77 19.49 6.28
N PHE A 7 -34.51 18.40 5.61
CA PHE A 7 -34.35 18.41 4.14
C PHE A 7 -35.70 18.56 3.43
N ASN A 8 -36.77 18.02 3.97
CA ASN A 8 -38.12 18.29 3.46
C ASN A 8 -38.53 19.75 3.68
N TRP A 9 -38.17 20.35 4.82
CA TRP A 9 -38.37 21.77 5.05
C TRP A 9 -37.58 22.66 4.11
N LEU A 10 -36.28 22.35 3.86
CA LEU A 10 -35.46 23.04 2.86
C LEU A 10 -36.04 22.89 1.46
N ARG A 11 -36.50 21.71 1.09
CA ARG A 11 -37.14 21.47 -0.19
C ARG A 11 -38.42 22.27 -0.38
N THR A 12 -39.27 22.32 0.65
CA THR A 12 -40.51 23.09 0.65
C THR A 12 -40.24 24.60 0.64
N PHE A 13 -39.19 25.04 1.32
CA PHE A 13 -38.74 26.43 1.31
C PHE A 13 -38.22 26.92 -0.06
N PHE A 14 -37.44 26.10 -0.72
CA PHE A 14 -36.91 26.45 -2.07
C PHE A 14 -37.92 26.22 -3.20
N ASP A 15 -38.79 25.22 -3.12
CA ASP A 15 -39.71 24.89 -4.23
C ASP A 15 -40.93 25.82 -4.28
N HIS A 16 -41.44 26.31 -3.15
CA HIS A 16 -42.70 27.08 -3.18
C HIS A 16 -42.55 28.58 -3.03
N ASN A 17 -41.65 29.08 -2.22
CA ASN A 17 -41.61 30.52 -1.92
C ASN A 17 -40.53 31.28 -2.75
N PHE A 18 -39.43 30.64 -3.04
CA PHE A 18 -38.30 31.30 -3.74
C PHE A 18 -38.53 31.37 -5.25
N MET A 19 -38.97 30.25 -5.84
CA MET A 19 -39.21 30.21 -7.29
C MET A 19 -40.45 31.02 -7.72
N GLU A 20 -41.52 31.06 -6.91
CA GLU A 20 -42.68 31.93 -7.19
C GLU A 20 -42.35 33.41 -7.02
N ALA A 21 -41.59 33.77 -5.99
CA ALA A 21 -41.12 35.15 -5.83
C ALA A 21 -40.15 35.60 -6.95
N VAL A 22 -39.32 34.68 -7.43
CA VAL A 22 -38.44 34.95 -8.63
C VAL A 22 -39.25 35.01 -9.89
N ARG A 23 -40.29 34.17 -10.05
CA ARG A 23 -41.14 34.15 -11.24
C ARG A 23 -42.05 35.39 -11.36
N GLN A 24 -42.69 35.82 -10.24
CA GLN A 24 -43.48 37.05 -10.20
C GLN A 24 -42.64 38.30 -10.41
N LYS A 25 -41.37 38.32 -10.00
CA LYS A 25 -40.46 39.44 -10.30
C LYS A 25 -39.89 39.38 -11.70
N ALA A 26 -39.78 38.20 -12.30
CA ALA A 26 -39.29 38.06 -13.68
C ALA A 26 -40.33 38.52 -14.74
N GLU A 27 -41.62 38.46 -14.45
CA GLU A 27 -42.68 38.93 -15.32
C GLU A 27 -42.86 40.48 -15.37
N ASN A 28 -42.25 41.20 -14.40
CA ASN A 28 -42.23 42.65 -14.30
C ASN A 28 -40.91 43.32 -14.74
N ILE A 29 -40.04 42.63 -15.48
CA ILE A 29 -38.74 43.15 -15.89
C ILE A 29 -38.85 43.78 -17.28
N GLN A 30 -39.52 44.93 -17.41
CA GLN A 30 -39.30 45.81 -18.57
C GLN A 30 -38.65 47.15 -18.21
N ASP A 31 -38.61 47.57 -16.94
CA ASP A 31 -37.98 48.81 -16.49
C ASP A 31 -37.27 48.67 -15.15
N ILE A 32 -36.11 47.98 -15.13
CA ILE A 32 -35.26 47.97 -13.93
C ILE A 32 -34.05 48.86 -14.17
N GLU A 33 -34.09 50.11 -13.72
CA GLU A 33 -32.89 50.78 -13.23
C GLU A 33 -32.21 49.83 -12.24
N TRP A 34 -30.94 49.53 -12.45
CA TRP A 34 -30.14 48.64 -11.58
C TRP A 34 -30.14 49.18 -10.14
N SER A 35 -31.11 48.78 -9.38
CA SER A 35 -31.25 49.20 -7.98
C SER A 35 -30.05 48.65 -7.16
N PRO A 36 -29.62 49.33 -6.13
CA PRO A 36 -28.57 48.84 -5.20
C PRO A 36 -28.78 47.39 -4.73
N ILE A 37 -30.03 46.93 -4.65
CA ILE A 37 -30.44 45.58 -4.30
C ILE A 37 -29.91 44.51 -5.27
N GLY A 38 -29.89 44.79 -6.57
CA GLY A 38 -29.32 43.86 -7.55
C GLY A 38 -27.81 43.70 -7.42
N SER A 39 -27.11 44.78 -7.13
CA SER A 39 -25.66 44.77 -6.88
C SER A 39 -25.31 43.97 -5.61
N TRP A 40 -26.12 44.08 -4.57
CA TRP A 40 -25.95 43.34 -3.34
C TRP A 40 -26.26 41.84 -3.53
N ALA A 41 -27.24 41.47 -4.33
CA ALA A 41 -27.55 40.09 -4.66
C ALA A 41 -26.41 39.41 -5.44
N ILE A 42 -25.84 40.11 -6.43
CA ILE A 42 -24.68 39.63 -7.18
C ILE A 42 -23.46 39.51 -6.28
N PHE A 43 -23.22 40.52 -5.43
CA PHE A 43 -22.12 40.47 -4.44
C PHE A 43 -22.29 39.28 -3.48
N PHE A 44 -23.50 39.01 -3.01
CA PHE A 44 -23.78 37.87 -2.11
C PHE A 44 -23.59 36.52 -2.82
N ILE A 45 -24.02 36.41 -4.08
CA ILE A 45 -23.80 35.20 -4.90
C ILE A 45 -22.30 35.00 -5.16
N VAL A 46 -21.56 36.02 -5.54
CA VAL A 46 -20.11 35.97 -5.76
C VAL A 46 -19.40 35.65 -4.44
N PHE A 47 -19.83 36.28 -3.33
CA PHE A 47 -19.31 35.99 -2.00
C PHE A 47 -19.54 34.50 -1.60
N LEU A 48 -20.74 33.95 -1.82
CA LEU A 48 -21.03 32.54 -1.58
C LEU A 48 -20.19 31.63 -2.47
N LEU A 49 -19.99 31.96 -3.74
CA LEU A 49 -19.14 31.20 -4.65
C LEU A 49 -17.67 31.24 -4.24
N VAL A 50 -17.16 32.41 -3.85
CA VAL A 50 -15.79 32.58 -3.35
C VAL A 50 -15.61 31.85 -2.03
N MET A 51 -16.57 31.95 -1.11
CA MET A 51 -16.57 31.21 0.16
C MET A 51 -16.62 29.72 -0.08
N THR A 52 -17.48 29.23 -0.97
CA THR A 52 -17.55 27.82 -1.34
C THR A 52 -16.24 27.34 -1.97
N TYR A 53 -15.62 28.16 -2.83
CA TYR A 53 -14.32 27.87 -3.42
C TYR A 53 -13.21 27.84 -2.36
N LEU A 54 -13.17 28.82 -1.47
CA LEU A 54 -12.21 28.85 -0.34
C LEU A 54 -12.43 27.69 0.60
N LEU A 55 -13.70 27.34 0.90
CA LEU A 55 -14.09 26.19 1.69
C LEU A 55 -13.63 24.87 1.06
N CYS A 56 -13.70 24.75 -0.24
CA CYS A 56 -13.24 23.56 -0.96
C CYS A 56 -11.73 23.41 -1.05
N LYS A 57 -10.95 24.49 -0.96
CA LYS A 57 -9.52 24.51 -1.27
C LYS A 57 -8.58 24.76 -0.08
N SER A 58 -9.05 25.30 1.06
CA SER A 58 -8.13 25.81 2.08
C SER A 58 -7.85 24.87 3.23
N ARG A 59 -6.52 24.69 3.52
CA ARG A 59 -6.00 24.14 4.79
C ARG A 59 -6.43 24.97 6.02
N LEU A 60 -6.96 26.19 5.80
CA LEU A 60 -7.41 27.10 6.84
C LEU A 60 -8.61 26.54 7.60
N ILE A 61 -9.56 25.93 6.88
CA ILE A 61 -10.77 25.35 7.48
C ILE A 61 -10.45 24.11 8.30
N GLU A 62 -9.46 23.32 7.88
CA GLU A 62 -8.99 22.21 8.69
C GLU A 62 -8.45 22.70 10.05
N LYS A 63 -7.62 23.75 10.02
CA LYS A 63 -7.11 24.39 11.25
C LYS A 63 -8.23 24.98 12.10
N LEU A 64 -9.16 25.72 11.48
CA LEU A 64 -10.33 26.29 12.17
C LEU A 64 -11.26 25.21 12.75
N SER A 65 -11.46 24.10 12.02
CA SER A 65 -12.31 23.01 12.49
C SER A 65 -11.75 22.23 13.68
N LYS A 66 -10.41 22.15 13.81
CA LYS A 66 -9.75 21.58 15.01
C LYS A 66 -10.00 22.40 16.25
N HIS A 67 -10.11 23.70 16.11
CA HIS A 67 -10.31 24.65 17.23
C HIS A 67 -11.73 25.24 17.31
N ILE A 68 -12.69 24.66 16.58
CA ILE A 68 -14.05 25.22 16.46
C ILE A 68 -14.74 25.40 17.83
N LEU A 69 -14.53 24.47 18.77
CA LEU A 69 -15.08 24.54 20.09
C LEU A 69 -14.49 25.72 20.91
N GLN A 70 -13.16 25.89 20.77
CA GLN A 70 -12.47 27.01 21.45
C GLN A 70 -12.87 28.35 20.85
N ILE A 71 -12.99 28.43 19.52
CA ILE A 71 -13.45 29.64 18.84
C ILE A 71 -14.90 29.96 19.22
N SER A 72 -15.78 28.94 19.25
CA SER A 72 -17.17 29.11 19.69
C SER A 72 -17.25 29.66 21.10
N MET A 73 -16.41 29.16 22.02
CA MET A 73 -16.37 29.60 23.39
C MET A 73 -15.93 31.07 23.54
N VAL A 74 -14.90 31.46 22.81
CA VAL A 74 -14.40 32.85 22.76
C VAL A 74 -15.49 33.79 22.20
N VAL A 75 -16.12 33.42 21.08
CA VAL A 75 -17.18 34.21 20.44
C VAL A 75 -18.40 34.33 21.40
N TRP A 76 -18.76 33.26 22.09
CA TRP A 76 -19.84 33.28 23.08
C TRP A 76 -19.54 34.21 24.25
N ILE A 77 -18.33 34.13 24.85
CA ILE A 77 -17.90 35.02 25.93
C ILE A 77 -17.95 36.48 25.49
N LEU A 78 -17.40 36.80 24.30
CA LEU A 78 -17.47 38.15 23.76
C LEU A 78 -18.93 38.61 23.55
N GLY A 79 -19.80 37.70 23.09
CA GLY A 79 -21.23 37.95 22.96
C GLY A 79 -21.89 38.31 24.28
N VAL A 80 -21.57 37.56 25.35
CA VAL A 80 -22.07 37.87 26.69
C VAL A 80 -21.68 39.31 27.10
N PHE A 81 -20.41 39.70 26.86
CA PHE A 81 -19.96 41.05 27.18
C PHE A 81 -20.70 42.13 26.38
N VAL A 82 -20.88 41.97 25.10
CA VAL A 82 -21.58 42.94 24.25
C VAL A 82 -23.05 43.09 24.69
N TYR A 83 -23.71 41.96 25.03
CA TYR A 83 -25.08 42.02 25.54
C TYR A 83 -25.19 42.54 26.98
N ILE A 84 -24.20 42.32 27.86
CA ILE A 84 -24.14 42.92 29.19
C ILE A 84 -24.10 44.45 29.05
N VAL A 85 -23.21 45.00 28.21
CA VAL A 85 -23.14 46.44 27.96
C VAL A 85 -24.46 46.99 27.43
N GLY A 86 -25.10 46.26 26.50
CA GLY A 86 -26.40 46.65 25.93
C GLY A 86 -27.55 46.63 26.96
N PHE A 87 -27.62 45.66 27.82
CA PHE A 87 -28.70 45.52 28.79
C PHE A 87 -28.48 46.27 30.09
N TYR A 88 -27.21 46.49 30.48
CA TYR A 88 -26.89 47.26 31.70
C TYR A 88 -27.34 48.70 31.63
N SER A 89 -27.28 49.31 30.45
CA SER A 89 -27.74 50.68 30.23
C SER A 89 -29.27 50.86 30.31
N ASN A 90 -30.07 49.80 30.44
CA ASN A 90 -31.51 49.82 30.61
C ASN A 90 -32.02 49.82 32.09
N GLY A 91 -31.13 49.96 33.07
CA GLY A 91 -31.54 50.06 34.52
C GLY A 91 -32.05 48.76 35.13
N VAL A 92 -31.74 47.59 34.57
CA VAL A 92 -32.15 46.28 35.07
C VAL A 92 -31.16 45.77 36.13
N ASN A 93 -31.64 45.02 37.15
CA ASN A 93 -30.81 44.48 38.25
C ASN A 93 -29.67 43.55 37.72
N GLY A 94 -28.47 43.66 38.28
CA GLY A 94 -27.23 43.07 37.78
C GLY A 94 -27.26 41.56 37.43
N LEU A 95 -27.89 40.72 38.28
CA LEU A 95 -27.99 39.27 38.00
C LEU A 95 -28.90 38.98 36.80
N SER A 96 -29.98 39.69 36.65
CA SER A 96 -30.95 39.55 35.57
C SER A 96 -30.31 39.96 34.20
N VAL A 97 -29.45 40.97 34.20
CA VAL A 97 -28.70 41.42 33.04
C VAL A 97 -27.77 40.31 32.55
N VAL A 98 -27.00 39.70 33.47
CA VAL A 98 -26.05 38.63 33.10
C VAL A 98 -26.76 37.41 32.53
N LEU A 99 -27.84 36.94 33.17
CA LEU A 99 -28.60 35.78 32.68
C LEU A 99 -29.24 36.05 31.30
N ARG A 100 -29.79 37.23 31.08
CA ARG A 100 -30.33 37.62 29.77
C ARG A 100 -29.23 37.72 28.71
N ALA A 101 -28.07 38.27 29.04
CA ALA A 101 -26.95 38.35 28.13
C ALA A 101 -26.43 36.96 27.72
N ILE A 102 -26.39 36.02 28.69
CA ILE A 102 -26.04 34.62 28.41
C ILE A 102 -27.04 34.01 27.39
N ILE A 103 -28.33 34.17 27.62
CA ILE A 103 -29.38 33.63 26.72
C ILE A 103 -29.29 34.28 25.35
N SER A 104 -29.13 35.59 25.28
CA SER A 104 -29.06 36.35 24.01
C SER A 104 -27.79 36.06 23.22
N SER A 105 -26.67 35.77 23.89
CA SER A 105 -25.43 35.38 23.25
C SER A 105 -25.52 33.99 22.59
N PHE A 106 -26.30 33.06 23.13
CA PHE A 106 -26.58 31.78 22.44
C PHE A 106 -27.43 31.98 21.17
N LYS A 107 -28.35 32.96 21.17
CA LYS A 107 -29.18 33.25 20.00
C LYS A 107 -28.34 33.72 18.77
N MET A 108 -27.15 34.30 18.99
CA MET A 108 -26.27 34.72 17.90
C MET A 108 -25.89 33.56 16.97
N PHE A 109 -25.70 32.36 17.54
CA PHE A 109 -25.36 31.17 16.77
C PHE A 109 -26.52 30.63 15.92
N VAL A 110 -27.75 31.04 16.21
CA VAL A 110 -28.96 30.68 15.45
C VAL A 110 -29.44 31.85 14.57
N VAL A 111 -28.55 32.81 14.33
CA VAL A 111 -28.82 34.01 13.48
C VAL A 111 -30.01 34.81 14.02
N SER A 112 -30.21 34.81 15.35
CA SER A 112 -31.24 35.59 16.04
C SER A 112 -30.58 36.61 16.95
N HIS A 113 -31.21 37.75 17.16
CA HIS A 113 -30.70 38.82 18.01
C HIS A 113 -31.79 39.49 18.82
N ASP A 114 -31.41 40.03 19.95
CA ASP A 114 -32.30 40.81 20.85
C ASP A 114 -31.97 42.31 20.79
N LEU A 115 -31.69 42.84 19.59
CA LEU A 115 -31.31 44.25 19.40
C LEU A 115 -32.40 45.23 19.86
N ALA A 116 -33.66 44.86 19.66
CA ALA A 116 -34.82 45.70 20.14
C ALA A 116 -34.82 45.98 21.64
N ARG A 117 -34.05 45.25 22.43
CA ARG A 117 -33.91 45.43 23.89
C ARG A 117 -32.69 46.26 24.27
N VAL A 118 -31.90 46.70 23.31
CA VAL A 118 -30.75 47.57 23.53
C VAL A 118 -31.21 49.03 23.40
N PRO A 119 -30.80 49.98 24.25
CA PRO A 119 -31.22 51.38 24.18
C PRO A 119 -30.86 52.03 22.86
N ASP A 120 -31.70 52.92 22.36
CA ASP A 120 -31.54 53.66 21.09
C ASP A 120 -30.21 54.41 21.04
N ILE A 121 -29.69 54.89 22.16
CA ILE A 121 -28.40 55.60 22.23
C ILE A 121 -27.25 54.67 21.80
N LEU A 122 -27.26 53.42 22.21
CA LEU A 122 -26.25 52.43 21.84
C LEU A 122 -26.48 51.89 20.40
N GLN A 123 -27.76 51.78 20.00
CA GLN A 123 -28.07 51.42 18.61
C GLN A 123 -27.60 52.50 17.58
N LYS A 124 -27.52 53.75 18.02
CA LYS A 124 -26.98 54.85 17.20
C LYS A 124 -25.44 54.98 17.31
N ASN A 125 -24.83 54.28 18.26
CA ASN A 125 -23.38 54.31 18.42
C ASN A 125 -22.71 53.41 17.35
N ALA A 126 -21.93 53.99 16.46
CA ALA A 126 -21.31 53.30 15.35
C ALA A 126 -20.33 52.20 15.85
N LEU A 127 -19.56 52.43 16.89
CA LEU A 127 -18.59 51.45 17.41
C LEU A 127 -19.32 50.22 18.00
N TYR A 128 -20.35 50.46 18.85
CA TYR A 128 -21.15 49.36 19.44
C TYR A 128 -21.83 48.53 18.35
N MET A 129 -22.49 49.16 17.39
CA MET A 129 -23.18 48.48 16.30
C MET A 129 -22.23 47.72 15.37
N THR A 130 -21.03 48.24 15.14
CA THR A 130 -20.01 47.53 14.37
C THR A 130 -19.55 46.26 15.12
N MET A 131 -19.23 46.37 16.41
CA MET A 131 -18.84 45.22 17.25
C MET A 131 -19.98 44.19 17.33
N PHE A 132 -21.23 44.64 17.55
CA PHE A 132 -22.42 43.79 17.59
C PHE A 132 -22.60 43.01 16.27
N SER A 133 -22.53 43.71 15.12
CA SER A 133 -22.73 43.11 13.81
C SER A 133 -21.63 42.16 13.43
N VAL A 134 -20.36 42.51 13.68
CA VAL A 134 -19.19 41.65 13.40
C VAL A 134 -19.28 40.36 14.25
N LEU A 135 -19.64 40.50 15.53
CA LEU A 135 -19.73 39.35 16.43
C LEU A 135 -20.89 38.39 16.05
N HIS A 136 -22.05 38.92 15.65
CA HIS A 136 -23.16 38.10 15.14
C HIS A 136 -22.78 37.40 13.83
N PHE A 137 -22.09 38.10 12.93
CA PHE A 137 -21.61 37.50 11.71
C PHE A 137 -20.60 36.35 11.98
N VAL A 138 -19.65 36.57 12.90
CA VAL A 138 -18.67 35.53 13.27
C VAL A 138 -19.38 34.36 13.99
N ALA A 139 -20.38 34.61 14.86
CA ALA A 139 -21.14 33.54 15.51
C ALA A 139 -21.91 32.69 14.48
N ALA A 140 -22.60 33.35 13.53
CA ALA A 140 -23.32 32.69 12.45
C ALA A 140 -22.34 31.86 11.57
N PHE A 141 -21.15 32.39 11.28
CA PHE A 141 -20.12 31.71 10.52
C PHE A 141 -19.58 30.47 11.26
N VAL A 142 -19.36 30.57 12.57
CA VAL A 142 -18.95 29.44 13.42
C VAL A 142 -20.04 28.36 13.47
N ALA A 143 -21.30 28.73 13.59
CA ALA A 143 -22.43 27.80 13.53
C ALA A 143 -22.49 27.10 12.16
N PHE A 144 -22.34 27.86 11.09
CA PHE A 144 -22.26 27.31 9.73
C PHE A 144 -21.09 26.34 9.59
N LEU A 145 -19.89 26.65 10.09
CA LEU A 145 -18.75 25.76 10.10
C LEU A 145 -19.03 24.46 10.87
N PHE A 146 -19.76 24.55 11.97
CA PHE A 146 -20.15 23.38 12.78
C PHE A 146 -21.11 22.47 12.00
N ILE A 147 -22.18 23.05 11.40
CA ILE A 147 -23.11 22.31 10.54
C ILE A 147 -22.38 21.74 9.33
N PHE A 148 -21.48 22.51 8.72
CA PHE A 148 -20.67 22.06 7.60
C PHE A 148 -19.72 20.94 7.99
N LYS A 149 -19.20 20.91 9.23
CA LYS A 149 -18.41 19.80 9.74
C LYS A 149 -19.24 18.53 9.88
N MET A 150 -20.49 18.62 10.29
CA MET A 150 -21.39 17.46 10.47
C MET A 150 -21.92 16.89 9.15
N ILE A 151 -22.28 17.76 8.20
CA ILE A 151 -22.93 17.37 6.92
C ILE A 151 -21.96 17.53 5.74
N GLY A 152 -20.93 18.36 5.91
CA GLY A 152 -20.12 18.92 4.85
C GLY A 152 -19.30 17.92 4.05
N TYR A 153 -19.00 16.74 4.61
CA TYR A 153 -18.26 15.75 3.82
C TYR A 153 -19.10 15.21 2.65
N LYS A 154 -20.41 14.99 2.85
CA LYS A 154 -21.33 14.55 1.79
C LYS A 154 -21.49 15.62 0.72
N ILE A 155 -21.78 16.86 1.13
CA ILE A 155 -21.92 18.01 0.21
C ILE A 155 -20.60 18.30 -0.50
N LYS A 156 -19.49 18.31 0.22
CA LYS A 156 -18.16 18.55 -0.33
C LYS A 156 -17.74 17.48 -1.33
N SER A 157 -18.04 16.21 -1.04
CA SER A 157 -17.76 15.10 -1.95
C SER A 157 -18.57 15.23 -3.23
N SER A 158 -19.87 15.52 -3.14
CA SER A 158 -20.75 15.68 -4.28
C SER A 158 -20.38 16.89 -5.13
N LEU A 159 -20.08 18.03 -4.52
CA LEU A 159 -19.60 19.22 -5.24
C LEU A 159 -18.25 18.98 -5.93
N ARG A 160 -17.33 18.28 -5.28
CA ARG A 160 -16.05 17.91 -5.89
C ARG A 160 -16.21 16.98 -7.06
N LEU A 161 -17.10 16.00 -6.98
CA LEU A 161 -17.43 15.13 -8.10
C LEU A 161 -17.95 15.95 -9.29
N ILE A 162 -18.88 16.86 -9.05
CA ILE A 162 -19.44 17.73 -10.09
C ILE A 162 -18.35 18.62 -10.71
N VAL A 163 -17.55 19.30 -9.88
CA VAL A 163 -16.42 20.12 -10.36
C VAL A 163 -15.41 19.27 -11.15
N HIS A 164 -15.12 18.07 -10.68
CA HIS A 164 -14.19 17.16 -11.34
C HIS A 164 -14.72 16.71 -12.71
N ARG A 165 -16.02 16.39 -12.79
CA ARG A 165 -16.70 16.01 -14.03
C ARG A 165 -16.55 17.07 -15.11
N TYR A 166 -16.71 18.37 -14.77
CA TYR A 166 -16.71 19.45 -15.74
C TYR A 166 -15.31 19.97 -16.06
N PHE A 167 -14.40 20.02 -15.11
CA PHE A 167 -13.13 20.75 -15.24
C PHE A 167 -11.87 19.88 -15.25
N ARG A 168 -11.90 18.62 -14.76
CA ARG A 168 -10.68 17.85 -14.50
C ARG A 168 -10.63 16.43 -15.03
N SER A 169 -11.71 15.88 -15.58
CA SER A 169 -11.78 14.44 -15.88
C SER A 169 -11.06 13.97 -17.13
N LYS A 170 -10.73 14.88 -18.05
CA LYS A 170 -10.19 14.49 -19.36
C LYS A 170 -8.70 14.14 -19.27
N GLY A 171 -8.33 12.89 -19.62
CA GLY A 171 -6.94 12.46 -19.77
C GLY A 171 -6.19 12.14 -18.46
N LYS A 172 -6.85 12.04 -17.29
CA LYS A 172 -6.22 11.75 -16.00
C LYS A 172 -6.59 10.36 -15.50
N ALA A 173 -5.69 9.77 -14.70
CA ALA A 173 -5.97 8.52 -14.02
C ALA A 173 -7.00 8.69 -12.91
N VAL A 174 -7.83 7.66 -12.72
CA VAL A 174 -8.79 7.55 -11.63
C VAL A 174 -8.43 6.35 -10.76
N HIS A 175 -8.36 6.60 -9.46
CA HIS A 175 -8.11 5.59 -8.44
C HIS A 175 -9.40 5.38 -7.63
N LEU A 176 -9.96 4.19 -7.75
CA LEU A 176 -11.21 3.81 -7.11
C LEU A 176 -10.95 2.80 -6.00
N PHE A 177 -11.15 3.20 -4.77
CA PHE A 177 -11.01 2.34 -3.59
C PHE A 177 -12.36 1.80 -3.16
N TRP A 178 -12.44 0.48 -3.05
CA TRP A 178 -13.62 -0.22 -2.58
C TRP A 178 -13.47 -0.53 -1.10
N GLY A 179 -14.06 0.33 -0.27
CA GLY A 179 -13.89 0.33 1.18
C GLY A 179 -12.91 1.39 1.70
N VAL A 180 -13.08 1.76 2.97
CA VAL A 180 -12.26 2.75 3.68
C VAL A 180 -11.58 2.05 4.86
N ASN A 181 -10.35 1.61 4.65
CA ASN A 181 -9.51 0.98 5.67
C ASN A 181 -8.13 1.62 5.69
N GLU A 182 -7.26 1.18 6.59
CA GLU A 182 -5.93 1.73 6.76
C GLU A 182 -5.09 1.60 5.50
N ALA A 183 -5.05 0.42 4.89
CA ALA A 183 -4.29 0.15 3.66
C ALA A 183 -4.72 1.08 2.50
N SER A 184 -6.03 1.21 2.29
CA SER A 184 -6.59 2.09 1.26
C SER A 184 -6.28 3.57 1.52
N CYS A 185 -6.30 4.00 2.79
CA CYS A 185 -5.97 5.38 3.17
C CYS A 185 -4.49 5.70 2.95
N LEU A 186 -3.58 4.81 3.38
CA LEU A 186 -2.14 4.98 3.21
C LEU A 186 -1.75 5.06 1.73
N LEU A 187 -2.27 4.14 0.92
CA LEU A 187 -2.01 4.15 -0.52
C LEU A 187 -2.57 5.42 -1.17
N ALA A 188 -3.78 5.84 -0.81
CA ALA A 188 -4.38 7.04 -1.35
C ALA A 188 -3.60 8.31 -0.97
N GLU A 189 -3.07 8.39 0.25
CA GLU A 189 -2.20 9.49 0.67
C GLU A 189 -0.90 9.54 -0.13
N ASP A 190 -0.29 8.39 -0.39
CA ASP A 190 0.93 8.31 -1.17
C ASP A 190 0.69 8.66 -2.65
N ILE A 191 -0.39 8.12 -3.26
CA ILE A 191 -0.84 8.51 -4.62
C ILE A 191 -0.98 10.02 -4.72
N ARG A 192 -1.57 10.63 -3.71
CA ARG A 192 -1.74 12.06 -3.72
C ARG A 192 -0.44 12.84 -3.61
N LYS A 193 0.53 12.37 -2.82
CA LYS A 193 1.85 13.01 -2.70
C LYS A 193 2.61 12.97 -4.02
N GLN A 194 2.52 11.86 -4.74
CA GLN A 194 3.23 11.64 -6.00
C GLN A 194 2.45 12.13 -7.22
N HIS A 195 1.13 12.01 -7.21
CA HIS A 195 0.23 12.28 -8.33
C HIS A 195 -0.91 13.24 -7.93
N ALA A 196 -0.55 14.45 -7.50
CA ALA A 196 -1.50 15.44 -6.95
C ALA A 196 -2.71 15.80 -7.84
N THR A 197 -2.63 15.52 -9.14
CA THR A 197 -3.67 15.87 -10.11
C THR A 197 -4.63 14.73 -10.42
N GLU A 198 -4.35 13.51 -10.00
CA GLU A 198 -5.18 12.34 -10.24
C GLU A 198 -6.39 12.31 -9.30
N THR A 199 -7.42 11.60 -9.71
CA THR A 199 -8.68 11.55 -8.96
C THR A 199 -8.70 10.32 -8.06
N ILE A 200 -8.98 10.53 -6.79
CA ILE A 200 -9.13 9.46 -5.80
C ILE A 200 -10.58 9.42 -5.34
N ILE A 201 -11.21 8.27 -5.48
CA ILE A 201 -12.60 8.03 -5.12
C ILE A 201 -12.66 6.85 -4.15
N PHE A 202 -13.32 7.03 -3.01
CA PHE A 202 -13.64 5.95 -2.09
C PHE A 202 -15.13 5.61 -2.19
N VAL A 203 -15.43 4.34 -2.37
CA VAL A 203 -16.78 3.79 -2.23
C VAL A 203 -16.87 3.18 -0.83
N ASP A 204 -17.65 3.79 0.02
CA ASP A 204 -17.83 3.36 1.40
C ASP A 204 -18.85 2.21 1.48
N ILE A 205 -18.35 1.00 1.60
CA ILE A 205 -19.13 -0.24 1.74
C ILE A 205 -19.03 -0.84 3.15
N ASP A 206 -18.14 -0.30 3.99
CA ASP A 206 -17.88 -0.87 5.31
C ASP A 206 -18.94 -0.46 6.32
N LYS A 207 -19.18 -1.33 7.31
CA LYS A 207 -20.02 -0.99 8.45
C LYS A 207 -19.41 0.21 9.18
N GLU A 208 -20.27 1.12 9.62
CA GLU A 208 -19.82 2.27 10.43
C GLU A 208 -19.23 1.77 11.75
N THR A 209 -17.92 1.91 11.89
CA THR A 209 -17.19 1.81 13.14
C THR A 209 -16.72 3.22 13.53
N GLU A 210 -16.49 3.48 14.81
CA GLU A 210 -16.03 4.77 15.28
C GLU A 210 -14.70 5.20 14.62
N ASP A 211 -13.80 4.26 14.44
CA ASP A 211 -12.50 4.43 13.76
C ASP A 211 -12.66 4.75 12.26
N ASN A 212 -13.52 4.04 11.55
CA ASN A 212 -13.81 4.32 10.14
C ASN A 212 -14.45 5.69 9.95
N THR A 213 -15.31 6.13 10.86
CA THR A 213 -15.95 7.45 10.78
C THR A 213 -14.92 8.58 10.94
N GLN A 214 -13.95 8.42 11.83
CA GLN A 214 -12.88 9.39 12.01
C GLN A 214 -11.93 9.43 10.80
N ARG A 215 -11.55 8.27 10.25
CA ARG A 215 -10.74 8.18 9.03
C ARG A 215 -11.44 8.81 7.82
N LYS A 216 -12.74 8.57 7.64
CA LYS A 216 -13.56 9.19 6.57
C LYS A 216 -13.59 10.71 6.70
N ALA A 217 -13.77 11.23 7.91
CA ALA A 217 -13.74 12.65 8.18
C ALA A 217 -12.38 13.25 7.82
N THR A 218 -11.28 12.61 8.22
CA THR A 218 -9.91 13.04 7.92
C THR A 218 -9.65 13.06 6.41
N LEU A 219 -10.00 12.01 5.69
CA LEU A 219 -9.86 11.93 4.22
C LEU A 219 -10.66 13.03 3.51
N SER A 220 -11.85 13.36 3.97
CA SER A 220 -12.68 14.37 3.33
C SER A 220 -12.11 15.79 3.46
N PHE A 221 -11.35 16.07 4.52
CA PHE A 221 -10.75 17.38 4.77
C PHE A 221 -9.37 17.58 4.15
N ILE A 222 -8.54 16.55 4.18
CA ILE A 222 -7.11 16.68 3.79
C ILE A 222 -6.93 16.72 2.29
N THR A 223 -7.89 16.22 1.50
CA THR A 223 -7.54 15.86 0.14
C THR A 223 -8.63 16.16 -0.92
N ASN A 224 -8.27 16.12 -2.23
CA ASN A 224 -9.22 16.02 -3.35
C ASN A 224 -9.91 14.63 -3.39
N THR A 225 -9.93 13.90 -2.30
CA THR A 225 -10.54 12.60 -2.15
C THR A 225 -12.05 12.76 -2.07
N ILE A 226 -12.76 11.90 -2.75
CA ILE A 226 -14.22 11.89 -2.83
C ILE A 226 -14.66 10.60 -2.15
N THR A 227 -15.44 10.72 -1.09
CA THR A 227 -16.01 9.57 -0.39
C THR A 227 -17.50 9.48 -0.70
N ILE A 228 -17.96 8.31 -1.13
CA ILE A 228 -19.36 8.05 -1.42
C ILE A 228 -19.85 7.01 -0.45
N LYS A 229 -20.89 7.34 0.27
CA LYS A 229 -21.56 6.42 1.19
C LYS A 229 -22.59 5.61 0.40
N ASN A 230 -22.47 4.29 0.41
CA ASN A 230 -23.40 3.38 -0.20
C ASN A 230 -23.90 2.39 0.87
N SER A 231 -24.74 2.91 1.77
CA SER A 231 -25.14 2.21 3.00
C SER A 231 -26.18 1.11 2.80
N GLU A 232 -26.79 0.98 1.62
CA GLU A 232 -27.99 0.16 1.48
C GLU A 232 -27.92 -0.93 0.42
N ILE A 233 -26.87 -0.98 -0.39
CA ILE A 233 -26.76 -1.99 -1.42
C ILE A 233 -25.92 -3.14 -0.90
N ALA A 234 -26.43 -4.38 -0.99
CA ALA A 234 -25.66 -5.58 -0.73
C ALA A 234 -24.35 -5.54 -1.51
N ARG A 235 -23.24 -5.96 -0.92
CA ARG A 235 -21.87 -5.71 -1.42
C ARG A 235 -21.64 -6.11 -2.89
N LEU A 236 -22.27 -7.19 -3.35
CA LEU A 236 -22.22 -7.64 -4.74
C LEU A 236 -23.12 -6.80 -5.66
N ASP A 237 -24.31 -6.45 -5.19
CA ASP A 237 -25.27 -5.62 -5.93
C ASP A 237 -24.76 -4.20 -6.09
N ALA A 238 -24.05 -3.66 -5.10
CA ALA A 238 -23.40 -2.35 -5.19
C ALA A 238 -22.36 -2.31 -6.28
N MET A 239 -21.59 -3.37 -6.43
CA MET A 239 -20.55 -3.44 -7.44
C MET A 239 -21.13 -3.59 -8.85
N ASN A 240 -22.15 -4.42 -9.02
CA ASN A 240 -22.86 -4.54 -10.29
C ASN A 240 -23.55 -3.23 -10.68
N ALA A 241 -24.20 -2.58 -9.73
CA ALA A 241 -24.79 -1.26 -9.92
C ALA A 241 -23.75 -0.21 -10.28
N PHE A 242 -22.59 -0.22 -9.64
CA PHE A 242 -21.48 0.67 -9.96
C PHE A 242 -20.96 0.44 -11.38
N ILE A 243 -20.77 -0.80 -11.79
CA ILE A 243 -20.33 -1.15 -13.14
C ILE A 243 -21.38 -0.70 -14.17
N ASP A 244 -22.66 -0.92 -13.90
CA ASP A 244 -23.74 -0.47 -14.77
C ASP A 244 -23.73 1.05 -14.97
N HIS A 245 -23.54 1.80 -13.92
CA HIS A 245 -23.44 3.27 -14.03
C HIS A 245 -22.16 3.76 -14.71
N CYS A 246 -21.03 3.08 -14.49
CA CYS A 246 -19.77 3.48 -15.09
C CYS A 246 -19.72 3.24 -16.61
N TYR A 247 -20.37 2.20 -17.11
CA TYR A 247 -20.19 1.73 -18.49
C TYR A 247 -21.41 1.83 -19.37
N ASN A 248 -22.64 1.80 -18.85
CA ASN A 248 -23.86 1.81 -19.65
C ASN A 248 -24.56 3.16 -19.75
N GLY A 249 -24.05 4.22 -19.12
CA GLY A 249 -24.79 5.47 -19.01
C GLY A 249 -25.99 5.32 -18.03
N PRO A 250 -26.99 6.17 -18.10
CA PRO A 250 -28.14 6.10 -17.21
C PRO A 250 -29.01 4.90 -17.53
N ALA A 251 -28.56 3.70 -17.13
CA ALA A 251 -29.42 2.54 -17.07
C ALA A 251 -30.52 2.84 -16.04
N VAL A 252 -31.75 2.71 -16.45
CA VAL A 252 -32.92 2.91 -15.63
C VAL A 252 -32.89 1.84 -14.53
N PHE A 253 -32.55 2.23 -13.31
CA PHE A 253 -32.78 1.38 -12.13
C PHE A 253 -34.27 1.22 -11.98
N LYS A 254 -34.76 0.04 -12.31
CA LYS A 254 -36.18 -0.33 -12.22
C LYS A 254 -36.57 -0.89 -10.87
N GLU A 255 -35.79 -0.73 -9.83
CA GLU A 255 -36.22 -1.03 -8.46
C GLU A 255 -35.91 0.15 -7.58
N GLU A 256 -37.00 0.86 -7.25
CA GLU A 256 -37.08 1.90 -6.24
C GLU A 256 -36.87 1.31 -4.85
N LYS A 257 -35.64 1.04 -4.46
CA LYS A 257 -35.27 1.12 -3.05
C LYS A 257 -34.71 2.51 -2.84
N GLU A 258 -35.27 3.22 -1.84
CA GLU A 258 -34.93 4.60 -1.45
C GLU A 258 -33.42 4.79 -1.33
N THR A 259 -32.75 5.00 -2.46
CA THR A 259 -31.35 5.43 -2.48
C THR A 259 -31.37 6.94 -2.24
N ASP A 260 -30.56 7.38 -1.30
CA ASP A 260 -30.29 8.80 -1.07
C ASP A 260 -30.02 9.51 -2.41
N ILE A 261 -30.76 10.60 -2.68
CA ILE A 261 -30.66 11.40 -3.92
C ILE A 261 -29.21 11.74 -4.24
N PHE A 262 -28.38 12.01 -3.24
CA PHE A 262 -26.95 12.27 -3.40
C PHE A 262 -26.17 11.02 -3.79
N GLY A 263 -26.54 9.83 -3.35
CA GLY A 263 -25.90 8.57 -3.74
C GLY A 263 -26.08 8.30 -5.24
N ASN A 264 -27.31 8.42 -5.75
CA ASN A 264 -27.62 8.24 -7.15
C ASN A 264 -26.94 9.29 -8.06
N LEU A 265 -26.92 10.55 -7.65
CA LEU A 265 -26.22 11.61 -8.38
C LEU A 265 -24.71 11.36 -8.43
N ASN A 266 -24.14 10.89 -7.34
CA ASN A 266 -22.72 10.58 -7.24
C ASN A 266 -22.31 9.41 -8.12
N LEU A 267 -23.07 8.32 -8.15
CA LEU A 267 -22.80 7.16 -9.01
C LEU A 267 -22.84 7.52 -10.50
N LYS A 268 -23.84 8.29 -10.95
CA LYS A 268 -23.90 8.81 -12.32
C LYS A 268 -22.70 9.67 -12.68
N THR A 269 -22.27 10.50 -11.75
CA THR A 269 -21.13 11.41 -11.95
C THR A 269 -19.82 10.64 -12.02
N ILE A 270 -19.64 9.60 -11.18
CA ILE A 270 -18.47 8.72 -11.23
C ILE A 270 -18.42 7.99 -12.57
N GLY A 271 -19.54 7.42 -13.02
CA GLY A 271 -19.62 6.75 -14.32
C GLY A 271 -19.13 7.66 -15.46
N SER A 272 -19.54 8.92 -15.43
CA SER A 272 -19.08 9.91 -16.42
C SER A 272 -17.58 10.24 -16.29
N ILE A 273 -17.02 10.25 -15.08
CA ILE A 273 -15.59 10.47 -14.84
C ILE A 273 -14.79 9.28 -15.36
N VAL A 274 -15.22 8.06 -15.04
CA VAL A 274 -14.56 6.82 -15.47
C VAL A 274 -14.55 6.70 -16.99
N GLN A 275 -15.65 7.01 -17.66
CA GLN A 275 -15.73 7.00 -19.12
C GLN A 275 -14.75 7.93 -19.82
N LYS A 276 -14.40 9.05 -19.19
CA LYS A 276 -13.48 10.08 -19.72
C LYS A 276 -12.03 9.90 -19.29
N SER A 277 -11.74 8.94 -18.42
CA SER A 277 -10.41 8.75 -17.85
C SER A 277 -9.51 7.95 -18.78
N SER A 278 -8.21 8.29 -18.80
CA SER A 278 -7.21 7.58 -19.61
C SER A 278 -6.74 6.29 -18.95
N LYS A 279 -6.83 6.18 -17.63
CA LYS A 279 -6.42 5.02 -16.84
C LYS A 279 -7.33 4.87 -15.62
N ILE A 280 -7.73 3.64 -15.33
CA ILE A 280 -8.58 3.31 -14.18
C ILE A 280 -7.86 2.27 -13.34
N ASN A 281 -7.65 2.59 -12.06
CA ASN A 281 -7.13 1.66 -11.07
C ASN A 281 -8.22 1.40 -10.03
N MET A 282 -8.56 0.14 -9.79
CA MET A 282 -9.58 -0.28 -8.83
C MET A 282 -8.92 -1.10 -7.72
N TYR A 283 -9.25 -0.83 -6.46
CA TYR A 283 -8.60 -1.41 -5.30
C TYR A 283 -9.60 -2.10 -4.39
N PHE A 284 -9.40 -3.40 -4.16
CA PHE A 284 -10.11 -4.23 -3.20
C PHE A 284 -9.12 -4.58 -2.08
N LEU A 285 -9.05 -3.75 -1.04
CA LEU A 285 -8.04 -3.84 0.02
C LEU A 285 -8.64 -4.12 1.39
N SER A 286 -9.84 -4.71 1.47
CA SER A 286 -10.42 -5.07 2.78
C SER A 286 -9.64 -6.23 3.43
N ASN A 287 -9.87 -6.42 4.73
CA ASN A 287 -9.28 -7.56 5.45
C ASN A 287 -10.01 -8.90 5.14
N ASP A 288 -11.11 -8.85 4.42
CA ASP A 288 -11.87 -10.04 3.98
C ASP A 288 -11.38 -10.46 2.59
N GLU A 289 -10.47 -11.44 2.56
CA GLU A 289 -9.87 -11.96 1.33
C GLU A 289 -10.92 -12.52 0.37
N ALA A 290 -11.91 -13.25 0.88
CA ALA A 290 -12.96 -13.86 0.04
C ALA A 290 -13.80 -12.79 -0.65
N GLN A 291 -14.11 -11.70 0.04
CA GLN A 291 -14.81 -10.56 -0.53
C GLN A 291 -14.00 -9.85 -1.60
N ASN A 292 -12.71 -9.65 -1.37
CA ASN A 292 -11.81 -9.02 -2.35
C ASN A 292 -11.71 -9.86 -3.62
N ILE A 293 -11.55 -11.18 -3.48
CA ILE A 293 -11.49 -12.13 -4.60
C ILE A 293 -12.80 -12.13 -5.39
N ALA A 294 -13.94 -12.24 -4.71
CA ALA A 294 -15.24 -12.19 -5.35
C ALA A 294 -15.45 -10.88 -6.13
N GLY A 295 -15.02 -9.76 -5.55
CA GLY A 295 -15.02 -8.45 -6.19
C GLY A 295 -14.23 -8.43 -7.50
N ALA A 296 -13.00 -8.89 -7.46
CA ALA A 296 -12.12 -8.94 -8.64
C ALA A 296 -12.63 -9.88 -9.73
N LEU A 297 -13.13 -11.06 -9.35
CA LEU A 297 -13.71 -12.03 -10.30
C LEU A 297 -14.96 -11.48 -10.99
N ASN A 298 -15.81 -10.75 -10.26
CA ASN A 298 -16.97 -10.10 -10.87
C ASN A 298 -16.56 -9.02 -11.87
N MET A 299 -15.52 -8.23 -11.56
CA MET A 299 -14.95 -7.28 -12.53
C MET A 299 -14.41 -7.98 -13.77
N GLN A 300 -13.75 -9.12 -13.62
CA GLN A 300 -13.21 -9.88 -14.73
C GLN A 300 -14.27 -10.49 -15.64
N LYS A 301 -15.42 -10.89 -15.07
CA LYS A 301 -16.56 -11.46 -15.83
C LYS A 301 -17.33 -10.43 -16.63
N ASP A 302 -17.24 -9.15 -16.30
CA ASP A 302 -18.06 -8.13 -16.93
C ASP A 302 -17.59 -7.82 -18.36
N LYS A 303 -18.43 -8.18 -19.35
CA LYS A 303 -18.16 -7.99 -20.78
C LYS A 303 -17.95 -6.50 -21.15
N ARG A 304 -18.58 -5.59 -20.42
CA ARG A 304 -18.52 -4.13 -20.68
C ARG A 304 -17.15 -3.56 -20.33
N LEU A 305 -16.51 -4.08 -19.26
CA LEU A 305 -15.14 -3.73 -18.90
C LEU A 305 -14.11 -4.25 -19.91
N ARG A 306 -14.42 -5.40 -20.53
CA ARG A 306 -13.57 -6.07 -21.51
C ARG A 306 -13.62 -5.40 -22.89
N SER A 307 -14.80 -4.89 -23.29
CA SER A 307 -15.03 -4.34 -24.62
C SER A 307 -14.48 -2.92 -24.84
N LYS A 308 -14.06 -2.23 -23.78
CA LYS A 308 -13.53 -0.86 -23.88
C LYS A 308 -12.07 -0.88 -24.36
N SER A 309 -11.87 -0.61 -25.67
CA SER A 309 -10.56 -0.66 -26.31
C SER A 309 -9.55 0.40 -25.82
N GLU A 310 -10.03 1.56 -25.35
CA GLU A 310 -9.17 2.72 -25.07
C GLU A 310 -8.62 2.78 -23.63
N CYS A 311 -9.29 2.16 -22.64
CA CYS A 311 -8.86 2.22 -21.26
C CYS A 311 -9.24 0.95 -20.50
N LYS A 312 -8.30 0.02 -20.36
CA LYS A 312 -8.51 -1.18 -19.56
C LYS A 312 -8.25 -0.90 -18.08
N PRO A 313 -9.18 -1.22 -17.17
CA PRO A 313 -8.94 -1.07 -15.75
C PRO A 313 -7.86 -2.05 -15.27
N VAL A 314 -7.05 -1.61 -14.32
CA VAL A 314 -6.17 -2.47 -13.53
C VAL A 314 -6.82 -2.67 -12.16
N VAL A 315 -7.04 -3.91 -11.79
CA VAL A 315 -7.66 -4.30 -10.51
C VAL A 315 -6.59 -4.78 -9.56
N TYR A 316 -6.51 -4.17 -8.39
CA TYR A 316 -5.61 -4.53 -7.31
C TYR A 316 -6.40 -5.22 -6.20
N VAL A 317 -5.97 -6.41 -5.80
CA VAL A 317 -6.72 -7.29 -4.89
C VAL A 317 -5.84 -7.68 -3.72
N HIS A 318 -6.27 -7.38 -2.50
CA HIS A 318 -5.62 -7.91 -1.30
C HIS A 318 -6.03 -9.37 -1.12
N ALA A 319 -5.10 -10.28 -1.42
CA ALA A 319 -5.25 -11.71 -1.33
C ALA A 319 -3.88 -12.40 -1.25
N ARG A 320 -3.86 -13.65 -0.81
CA ARG A 320 -2.65 -14.47 -0.78
C ARG A 320 -2.20 -14.83 -2.19
N LYS A 321 -0.95 -14.54 -2.50
CA LYS A 321 -0.38 -14.72 -3.83
C LYS A 321 -0.32 -16.19 -4.21
N ASP A 322 0.21 -17.05 -3.34
CA ASP A 322 0.40 -18.48 -3.61
C ASP A 322 -0.91 -19.24 -3.84
N ALA A 323 -2.01 -18.80 -3.21
CA ALA A 323 -3.29 -19.48 -3.31
C ALA A 323 -4.15 -18.97 -4.48
N ASN A 324 -3.92 -17.74 -4.95
CA ASN A 324 -4.88 -17.05 -5.80
C ASN A 324 -4.36 -16.68 -7.19
N ASN A 325 -3.04 -16.73 -7.45
CA ASN A 325 -2.50 -16.44 -8.79
C ASN A 325 -3.18 -17.29 -9.86
N GLU A 326 -3.28 -18.58 -9.63
CA GLU A 326 -3.84 -19.54 -10.58
C GLU A 326 -5.37 -19.37 -10.74
N ILE A 327 -6.08 -18.94 -9.69
CA ILE A 327 -7.52 -18.67 -9.74
C ILE A 327 -7.80 -17.56 -10.74
N PHE A 328 -7.10 -16.45 -10.67
CA PHE A 328 -7.32 -15.33 -11.58
C PHE A 328 -6.88 -15.65 -13.00
N ASP A 329 -5.82 -16.42 -13.18
CA ASP A 329 -5.36 -16.87 -14.48
C ASP A 329 -6.31 -17.90 -15.09
N HIS A 330 -6.87 -18.80 -14.29
CA HIS A 330 -7.77 -19.88 -14.75
C HIS A 330 -9.15 -19.34 -15.19
N TYR A 331 -9.74 -18.40 -14.43
CA TYR A 331 -11.02 -17.80 -14.81
C TYR A 331 -10.99 -17.10 -16.17
N SER A 332 -9.83 -16.70 -16.61
CA SER A 332 -9.64 -16.08 -17.91
C SER A 332 -9.68 -17.07 -19.08
N GLN A 333 -9.63 -18.38 -18.84
CA GLN A 333 -9.59 -19.42 -19.89
C GLN A 333 -10.95 -19.76 -20.49
N TYR A 334 -12.05 -19.54 -19.74
CA TYR A 334 -13.35 -20.10 -20.09
C TYR A 334 -14.08 -19.42 -21.25
N GLU A 335 -13.66 -18.24 -21.70
CA GLU A 335 -14.45 -17.45 -22.66
C GLU A 335 -13.75 -17.08 -23.98
N GLY A 336 -12.59 -17.64 -24.32
CA GLY A 336 -11.98 -17.48 -25.66
C GLY A 336 -11.66 -16.05 -26.10
N GLU A 337 -11.77 -15.05 -25.23
CA GLU A 337 -11.57 -13.64 -25.55
C GLU A 337 -10.14 -13.19 -25.21
N THR A 338 -9.51 -12.53 -26.18
CA THR A 338 -8.11 -12.07 -26.14
C THR A 338 -7.89 -10.83 -25.24
N GLU A 339 -8.94 -10.25 -24.69
CA GLU A 339 -8.84 -8.97 -23.98
C GLU A 339 -9.23 -9.09 -22.49
N ARG A 340 -8.24 -9.17 -21.61
CA ARG A 340 -8.42 -9.37 -20.17
C ARG A 340 -8.17 -8.10 -19.38
N ILE A 341 -8.94 -7.94 -18.28
CA ILE A 341 -8.62 -6.97 -17.24
C ILE A 341 -7.37 -7.46 -16.51
N LYS A 342 -6.41 -6.56 -16.31
CA LYS A 342 -5.20 -6.88 -15.56
C LYS A 342 -5.51 -6.91 -14.07
N ILE A 343 -5.42 -8.09 -13.44
CA ILE A 343 -5.54 -8.24 -11.98
C ILE A 343 -4.13 -8.33 -11.39
N LYS A 344 -3.88 -7.57 -10.32
CA LYS A 344 -2.64 -7.59 -9.54
C LYS A 344 -2.97 -7.96 -8.09
N ILE A 345 -2.38 -9.03 -7.60
CA ILE A 345 -2.53 -9.45 -6.21
C ILE A 345 -1.59 -8.63 -5.33
N ILE A 346 -2.14 -8.12 -4.24
CA ILE A 346 -1.42 -7.45 -3.16
C ILE A 346 -1.43 -8.40 -1.97
N ASP A 347 -0.30 -9.01 -1.69
CA ASP A 347 -0.10 -9.90 -0.55
C ASP A 347 0.76 -9.19 0.49
N SER A 348 0.18 -8.87 1.65
CA SER A 348 0.88 -8.11 2.70
C SER A 348 2.02 -8.91 3.33
N ALA A 349 1.91 -10.24 3.41
CA ALA A 349 2.97 -11.10 3.91
C ALA A 349 4.15 -11.11 2.93
N TYR A 350 3.89 -11.38 1.66
CA TYR A 350 4.89 -11.31 0.60
C TYR A 350 5.56 -9.93 0.53
N LEU A 351 4.78 -8.85 0.50
CA LEU A 351 5.33 -7.49 0.42
C LEU A 351 6.17 -7.13 1.65
N SER A 352 5.84 -7.63 2.84
CA SER A 352 6.64 -7.37 4.04
C SER A 352 8.04 -8.00 3.92
N ILE A 353 8.15 -9.19 3.35
CA ILE A 353 9.43 -9.84 3.10
C ILE A 353 10.18 -9.17 1.95
N GLU A 354 9.47 -8.64 0.94
CA GLU A 354 10.10 -7.82 -0.10
C GLU A 354 10.80 -6.57 0.46
N THR A 355 10.33 -6.02 1.59
CA THR A 355 11.05 -4.93 2.25
C THR A 355 12.39 -5.39 2.83
N LEU A 356 12.49 -6.62 3.36
CA LEU A 356 13.74 -7.20 3.84
C LEU A 356 14.72 -7.49 2.71
N LYS A 357 14.25 -8.05 1.60
CA LYS A 357 15.08 -8.33 0.42
C LYS A 357 15.69 -7.07 -0.20
N ARG A 358 15.03 -5.92 -0.03
CA ARG A 358 15.49 -4.61 -0.55
C ARG A 358 16.40 -3.84 0.41
N ASP A 359 16.43 -4.20 1.66
CA ASP A 359 17.31 -3.60 2.64
C ASP A 359 18.61 -4.40 2.77
N ASP A 360 19.69 -3.85 2.24
CA ASP A 360 21.00 -4.51 2.20
C ASP A 360 21.44 -5.00 3.59
N ARG A 361 21.14 -4.23 4.65
CA ARG A 361 21.47 -4.62 6.02
C ARG A 361 20.67 -5.81 6.53
N SER A 362 19.53 -6.13 5.93
CA SER A 362 18.65 -7.24 6.33
C SER A 362 18.96 -8.54 5.61
N LEU A 363 19.90 -8.56 4.66
CA LEU A 363 20.24 -9.77 3.92
C LEU A 363 21.00 -10.80 4.79
N PRO A 364 20.74 -12.11 4.65
CA PRO A 364 21.41 -13.19 5.40
C PRO A 364 22.94 -13.18 5.28
N VAL A 365 23.48 -12.76 4.13
CA VAL A 365 24.93 -12.66 3.86
C VAL A 365 25.66 -11.77 4.88
N ASN A 366 24.98 -10.82 5.50
CA ASN A 366 25.54 -9.92 6.52
C ASN A 366 25.49 -10.50 7.93
N CYS A 367 25.02 -11.74 8.09
CA CYS A 367 24.85 -12.41 9.39
C CYS A 367 25.76 -13.61 9.57
N ILE A 368 26.55 -13.96 8.56
CA ILE A 368 27.50 -15.08 8.62
C ILE A 368 28.91 -14.59 8.29
N LYS A 369 29.89 -15.39 8.67
CA LYS A 369 31.28 -15.12 8.32
C LYS A 369 31.55 -15.57 6.88
N ILE A 370 31.95 -14.63 6.05
CA ILE A 370 32.31 -14.85 4.64
C ILE A 370 33.80 -14.51 4.47
N ASP A 371 34.55 -15.40 3.86
CA ASP A 371 35.87 -15.04 3.34
C ASP A 371 35.69 -14.16 2.10
N THR A 372 35.94 -12.87 2.26
CA THR A 372 35.78 -11.88 1.18
C THR A 372 36.78 -12.08 0.03
N SER A 373 37.85 -12.85 0.22
CA SER A 373 38.79 -13.19 -0.84
C SER A 373 38.27 -14.25 -1.79
N THR A 374 37.50 -15.20 -1.30
CA THR A 374 36.96 -16.33 -2.06
C THR A 374 35.45 -16.28 -2.28
N GLY A 375 34.72 -15.49 -1.51
CA GLY A 375 33.26 -15.44 -1.52
C GLY A 375 32.59 -16.66 -0.84
N LEU A 376 33.35 -17.46 -0.08
CA LEU A 376 32.88 -18.67 0.57
C LEU A 376 32.46 -18.44 2.02
N ALA A 377 31.46 -19.18 2.45
CA ALA A 377 30.99 -19.14 3.86
C ALA A 377 31.91 -19.96 4.77
N GLU A 378 32.35 -19.37 5.87
CA GLU A 378 33.20 -19.99 6.89
C GLU A 378 32.36 -20.54 8.08
N SER A 379 31.06 -20.33 8.09
CA SER A 379 30.18 -20.76 9.17
C SER A 379 28.80 -21.17 8.66
N PRO A 380 28.09 -22.06 9.39
CA PRO A 380 26.71 -22.39 9.06
C PRO A 380 25.78 -21.19 9.27
N PHE A 381 24.61 -21.22 8.61
CA PHE A 381 23.53 -20.25 8.80
C PHE A 381 22.40 -20.87 9.60
N THR A 382 22.12 -20.35 10.79
CA THR A 382 21.03 -20.81 11.64
C THR A 382 20.00 -19.70 11.84
N SER A 383 18.75 -20.01 11.55
CA SER A 383 17.64 -19.05 11.68
C SER A 383 16.50 -19.57 12.56
N LEU A 384 15.75 -18.63 13.14
CA LEU A 384 14.58 -18.90 13.96
C LEU A 384 13.41 -18.05 13.43
N ILE A 385 12.26 -18.68 13.25
CA ILE A 385 11.01 -18.00 12.90
C ILE A 385 9.99 -18.29 13.99
N VAL A 386 9.45 -17.24 14.59
CA VAL A 386 8.39 -17.35 15.62
C VAL A 386 7.11 -16.71 15.08
N GLY A 387 6.05 -17.53 15.01
CA GLY A 387 4.84 -17.24 14.24
C GLY A 387 5.01 -17.69 12.79
N PHE A 388 4.65 -18.96 12.50
CA PHE A 388 4.83 -19.58 11.19
C PHE A 388 3.55 -19.56 10.34
N GLY A 389 2.74 -18.47 10.47
CA GLY A 389 1.65 -18.16 9.58
C GLY A 389 2.15 -17.67 8.19
N GLU A 390 1.35 -16.90 7.48
CA GLU A 390 1.67 -16.44 6.11
C GLU A 390 3.01 -15.69 6.05
N THR A 391 3.25 -14.75 6.96
CA THR A 391 4.52 -13.99 6.99
C THR A 391 5.71 -14.88 7.39
N GLY A 392 5.51 -15.78 8.34
CA GLY A 392 6.57 -16.71 8.74
C GLY A 392 6.97 -17.65 7.62
N LEU A 393 6.01 -18.15 6.84
CA LEU A 393 6.27 -18.98 5.67
C LEU A 393 7.02 -18.21 4.58
N GLU A 394 6.62 -16.97 4.28
CA GLU A 394 7.34 -16.11 3.33
C GLU A 394 8.75 -15.76 3.84
N ALA A 395 8.92 -15.56 5.16
CA ALA A 395 10.24 -15.38 5.77
C ALA A 395 11.12 -16.62 5.61
N PHE A 396 10.57 -17.83 5.81
CA PHE A 396 11.30 -19.07 5.57
C PHE A 396 11.76 -19.16 4.11
N LYS A 397 10.88 -18.93 3.15
CA LYS A 397 11.23 -18.93 1.71
C LYS A 397 12.40 -17.97 1.42
N PHE A 398 12.32 -16.75 1.97
CA PHE A 398 13.39 -15.77 1.84
C PHE A 398 14.72 -16.25 2.44
N LEU A 399 14.70 -16.69 3.70
CA LEU A 399 15.91 -17.13 4.41
C LEU A 399 16.53 -18.37 3.75
N TYR A 400 15.71 -19.33 3.33
CA TYR A 400 16.16 -20.56 2.69
C TYR A 400 16.83 -20.30 1.34
N GLU A 401 16.28 -19.40 0.53
CA GLU A 401 16.81 -19.03 -0.78
C GLU A 401 18.04 -18.11 -0.68
N PHE A 402 18.03 -17.13 0.23
CA PHE A 402 19.09 -16.13 0.34
C PHE A 402 20.25 -16.55 1.25
N SER A 403 20.14 -17.69 1.94
CA SER A 403 21.22 -18.33 2.67
C SER A 403 21.86 -19.52 1.92
N ALA A 404 21.55 -19.69 0.65
CA ALA A 404 22.11 -20.73 -0.20
C ALA A 404 23.57 -20.40 -0.58
N PHE A 405 24.48 -20.47 0.39
CA PHE A 405 25.90 -20.20 0.23
C PHE A 405 26.68 -21.48 -0.08
N ILE A 406 27.94 -21.31 -0.52
CA ILE A 406 28.92 -22.36 -0.69
C ILE A 406 29.95 -22.23 0.46
N ASN A 407 30.30 -23.35 1.09
CA ASN A 407 31.30 -23.42 2.15
C ASN A 407 32.73 -23.60 1.59
N THR A 408 33.71 -23.61 2.47
CA THR A 408 35.14 -23.77 2.14
C THR A 408 35.47 -25.12 1.46
N ASP A 409 34.62 -26.14 1.61
CA ASP A 409 34.76 -27.44 0.94
C ASP A 409 34.13 -27.45 -0.47
N LEU A 410 33.70 -26.29 -0.98
CA LEU A 410 33.01 -26.13 -2.24
C LEU A 410 31.70 -26.93 -2.32
N LYS A 411 31.01 -27.07 -1.19
CA LYS A 411 29.69 -27.72 -1.07
C LYS A 411 28.67 -26.71 -0.59
N LYS A 412 27.39 -27.05 -0.75
CA LYS A 412 26.30 -26.28 -0.14
C LYS A 412 26.59 -26.06 1.34
N ASN A 413 26.54 -24.82 1.80
CA ASN A 413 26.71 -24.48 3.20
C ASN A 413 25.52 -25.00 4.02
N THR A 414 25.79 -25.39 5.28
CA THR A 414 24.74 -25.82 6.19
C THR A 414 23.84 -24.64 6.53
N SER A 415 22.56 -24.79 6.24
CA SER A 415 21.51 -23.83 6.60
C SER A 415 20.38 -24.55 7.32
N LYS A 416 20.04 -24.09 8.53
CA LYS A 416 18.96 -24.66 9.32
C LYS A 416 18.00 -23.61 9.84
N CYS A 417 16.70 -23.85 9.67
CA CYS A 417 15.64 -23.01 10.17
C CYS A 417 14.80 -23.73 11.22
N TYR A 418 14.63 -23.09 12.37
CA TYR A 418 13.70 -23.51 13.42
C TYR A 418 12.44 -22.67 13.30
N ALA A 419 11.32 -23.29 12.95
CA ALA A 419 10.04 -22.63 12.82
C ALA A 419 9.13 -23.00 13.98
N ILE A 420 8.72 -22.04 14.78
CA ILE A 420 7.93 -22.24 16.00
C ILE A 420 6.58 -21.55 15.86
N ASP A 421 5.50 -22.30 16.10
CA ASP A 421 4.13 -21.79 16.14
C ASP A 421 3.27 -22.61 17.11
N GLU A 422 2.34 -21.96 17.81
CA GLU A 422 1.40 -22.67 18.71
C GLU A 422 0.43 -23.57 17.97
N GLN A 423 0.17 -23.30 16.68
CA GLN A 423 -0.76 -24.03 15.84
C GLN A 423 -0.04 -24.83 14.73
N MET A 424 1.24 -25.10 14.86
CA MET A 424 2.06 -25.74 13.82
C MET A 424 1.43 -27.01 13.25
N ASN A 425 0.84 -27.87 14.09
CA ASN A 425 0.24 -29.13 13.65
C ASN A 425 -0.95 -28.95 12.68
N LYS A 426 -1.58 -27.75 12.62
CA LYS A 426 -2.70 -27.50 11.70
C LYS A 426 -2.25 -27.38 10.24
N PHE A 427 -1.01 -27.01 9.99
CA PHE A 427 -0.52 -26.71 8.64
C PHE A 427 0.83 -27.35 8.28
N ALA A 428 1.51 -27.98 9.24
CA ALA A 428 2.81 -28.64 9.01
C ALA A 428 2.75 -29.70 7.90
N GLY A 429 1.67 -30.50 7.84
CA GLY A 429 1.46 -31.50 6.80
C GLY A 429 1.37 -30.89 5.39
N LEU A 430 0.64 -29.79 5.25
CA LEU A 430 0.53 -29.09 3.97
C LEU A 430 1.86 -28.46 3.55
N ILE A 431 2.67 -27.96 4.50
CA ILE A 431 3.99 -27.39 4.21
C ILE A 431 4.91 -28.49 3.67
N LYS A 432 4.95 -29.64 4.31
CA LYS A 432 5.76 -30.80 3.86
C LYS A 432 5.31 -31.32 2.50
N GLU A 433 4.02 -31.34 2.23
CA GLU A 433 3.48 -31.72 0.93
C GLU A 433 3.85 -30.71 -0.19
N LYS A 434 3.83 -29.44 0.14
CA LYS A 434 4.23 -28.39 -0.83
C LYS A 434 5.74 -28.34 -1.10
N MET A 435 6.57 -28.77 -0.15
CA MET A 435 8.04 -28.71 -0.22
C MET A 435 8.64 -30.06 0.20
N PRO A 436 8.34 -31.15 -0.54
CA PRO A 436 8.66 -32.51 -0.12
C PRO A 436 10.16 -32.81 -0.01
N ASP A 437 10.98 -32.07 -0.73
CA ASP A 437 12.44 -32.25 -0.77
C ASP A 437 13.19 -31.52 0.36
N ILE A 438 12.47 -30.71 1.16
CA ILE A 438 13.05 -30.00 2.31
C ILE A 438 12.90 -30.85 3.57
N GLY A 439 14.03 -31.38 4.07
CA GLY A 439 14.07 -32.28 5.23
C GLY A 439 14.04 -31.57 6.58
N ASP A 440 13.83 -32.35 7.65
CA ASP A 440 13.79 -31.83 9.03
C ASP A 440 15.16 -31.28 9.49
N GLU A 441 16.25 -31.65 8.82
CA GLU A 441 17.59 -31.10 9.02
C GLU A 441 17.72 -29.67 8.52
N GLU A 442 16.93 -29.26 7.52
CA GLU A 442 16.91 -27.90 6.97
C GLU A 442 15.77 -27.07 7.58
N LEU A 443 14.58 -27.67 7.82
CA LEU A 443 13.42 -27.01 8.40
C LEU A 443 12.82 -27.83 9.53
N SER A 444 13.05 -27.40 10.77
CA SER A 444 12.49 -28.00 11.98
C SER A 444 11.18 -27.30 12.37
N LEU A 445 10.05 -27.99 12.20
CA LEU A 445 8.71 -27.48 12.55
C LEU A 445 8.37 -27.84 14.00
N ILE A 446 8.23 -26.86 14.87
CA ILE A 446 8.06 -27.06 16.32
C ILE A 446 6.74 -26.42 16.77
N GLN A 447 5.86 -27.25 17.37
CA GLN A 447 4.64 -26.75 17.99
C GLN A 447 4.89 -26.46 19.47
N THR A 448 4.98 -25.19 19.81
CA THR A 448 5.08 -24.76 21.20
C THR A 448 4.71 -23.30 21.38
N SER A 449 4.34 -22.92 22.62
CA SER A 449 4.07 -21.53 22.99
C SER A 449 5.37 -20.83 23.41
N ILE A 450 5.49 -19.54 23.08
CA ILE A 450 6.63 -18.69 23.46
C ILE A 450 6.84 -18.59 24.99
N ASN A 451 5.82 -18.90 25.77
CA ASN A 451 5.86 -18.88 27.23
C ASN A 451 6.21 -20.25 27.84
N SER A 452 6.40 -21.29 27.02
CA SER A 452 6.66 -22.65 27.47
C SER A 452 8.13 -22.87 27.85
N LYS A 453 8.39 -23.91 28.64
CA LYS A 453 9.76 -24.36 28.95
C LYS A 453 10.46 -24.93 27.71
N GLU A 454 9.72 -25.59 26.85
CA GLU A 454 10.17 -26.19 25.60
C GLU A 454 10.70 -25.11 24.63
N PHE A 455 10.00 -23.98 24.52
CA PHE A 455 10.45 -22.84 23.72
C PHE A 455 11.85 -22.38 24.21
N TRP A 456 11.98 -22.07 25.50
CA TRP A 456 13.23 -21.54 26.04
C TRP A 456 14.34 -22.58 26.07
N ALA A 457 14.02 -23.90 26.18
CA ALA A 457 14.99 -24.96 25.99
C ALA A 457 15.53 -25.00 24.56
N THR A 458 14.67 -24.85 23.56
CA THR A 458 15.08 -24.72 22.16
C THR A 458 15.98 -23.51 21.96
N ILE A 459 15.57 -22.33 22.44
CA ILE A 459 16.40 -21.11 22.35
C ILE A 459 17.77 -21.33 22.99
N LYS A 460 17.81 -21.92 24.17
CA LYS A 460 19.07 -22.21 24.87
C LYS A 460 20.00 -23.10 24.05
N SER A 461 19.47 -24.06 23.31
CA SER A 461 20.28 -24.98 22.50
C SER A 461 20.89 -24.31 21.26
N ILE A 462 20.21 -23.29 20.68
CA ILE A 462 20.62 -22.70 19.40
C ILE A 462 21.20 -21.28 19.51
N ILE A 463 21.02 -20.59 20.63
CA ILE A 463 21.30 -19.16 20.76
C ILE A 463 22.74 -18.77 20.37
N LYS A 464 23.70 -19.64 20.57
CA LYS A 464 25.10 -19.40 20.23
C LYS A 464 25.35 -19.43 18.71
N GLU A 465 24.59 -20.25 18.00
CA GLU A 465 24.73 -20.43 16.53
C GLU A 465 23.76 -19.59 15.74
N LEU A 466 22.79 -18.95 16.42
CA LEU A 466 21.70 -18.23 15.79
C LEU A 466 22.19 -16.96 15.09
N ASN A 467 21.90 -16.82 13.81
CA ASN A 467 22.27 -15.67 12.99
C ASN A 467 21.08 -14.73 12.73
N TYR A 468 19.87 -15.30 12.56
CA TYR A 468 18.72 -14.54 12.11
C TYR A 468 17.45 -14.99 12.83
N VAL A 469 16.69 -14.03 13.34
CA VAL A 469 15.37 -14.27 13.96
C VAL A 469 14.33 -13.46 13.24
N VAL A 470 13.20 -14.09 12.91
CA VAL A 470 12.00 -13.40 12.42
C VAL A 470 10.87 -13.61 13.42
N ILE A 471 10.32 -12.53 13.96
CA ILE A 471 9.15 -12.56 14.83
C ILE A 471 7.96 -12.04 14.03
N ALA A 472 7.03 -12.93 13.70
CA ALA A 472 5.85 -12.65 12.85
C ALA A 472 4.55 -13.05 13.58
N ILE A 473 4.45 -12.69 14.86
CA ILE A 473 3.27 -12.90 15.69
C ILE A 473 2.26 -11.77 15.42
N ASN A 474 0.98 -12.10 15.19
CA ASN A 474 -0.07 -11.12 14.86
C ASN A 474 -0.40 -10.10 15.97
N ASN A 475 0.26 -10.17 17.10
CA ASN A 475 0.12 -9.24 18.21
C ASN A 475 1.44 -8.49 18.42
N ASP A 476 1.48 -7.22 18.08
CA ASP A 476 2.68 -6.37 18.15
C ASP A 476 3.27 -6.27 19.56
N GLU A 477 2.43 -6.25 20.61
CA GLU A 477 2.88 -6.23 22.02
C GLU A 477 3.62 -7.50 22.40
N THR A 478 3.03 -8.64 22.05
CA THR A 478 3.63 -9.95 22.30
C THR A 478 4.93 -10.11 21.51
N GLY A 479 4.92 -9.68 20.24
CA GLY A 479 6.10 -9.69 19.38
C GLY A 479 7.23 -8.83 19.94
N LEU A 480 6.92 -7.59 20.36
CA LEU A 480 7.90 -6.68 20.96
C LEU A 480 8.48 -7.24 22.26
N SER A 481 7.61 -7.75 23.14
CA SER A 481 8.04 -8.38 24.41
C SER A 481 9.00 -9.55 24.17
N LEU A 482 8.69 -10.41 23.20
CA LEU A 482 9.56 -11.53 22.81
C LEU A 482 10.88 -11.02 22.25
N ALA A 483 10.89 -10.01 21.36
CA ALA A 483 12.11 -9.43 20.79
C ALA A 483 13.04 -8.90 21.88
N VAL A 484 12.48 -8.15 22.84
CA VAL A 484 13.24 -7.63 24.01
C VAL A 484 13.83 -8.75 24.86
N ASN A 485 13.03 -9.80 25.13
CA ASN A 485 13.48 -10.93 25.94
C ASN A 485 14.59 -11.74 25.23
N LEU A 486 14.44 -11.97 23.92
CA LEU A 486 15.47 -12.65 23.11
C LEU A 486 16.75 -11.82 23.03
N PHE A 487 16.65 -10.50 22.86
CA PHE A 487 17.78 -9.60 22.86
C PHE A 487 18.56 -9.70 24.17
N LYS A 488 17.88 -9.57 25.31
CA LYS A 488 18.50 -9.71 26.66
C LYS A 488 19.11 -11.09 26.87
N TYR A 489 18.40 -12.14 26.46
CA TYR A 489 18.88 -13.50 26.60
C TYR A 489 20.13 -13.74 25.74
N ALA A 490 20.15 -13.23 24.53
CA ALA A 490 21.30 -13.32 23.63
C ALA A 490 22.51 -12.56 24.20
N LEU A 491 22.35 -11.37 24.75
CA LEU A 491 23.42 -10.63 25.42
C LEU A 491 24.10 -11.40 26.54
N MET A 492 23.33 -12.17 27.29
CA MET A 492 23.86 -12.94 28.42
C MET A 492 24.52 -14.27 28.01
N ASN A 493 24.18 -14.82 26.84
CA ASN A 493 24.52 -16.20 26.50
C ASN A 493 25.34 -16.32 25.20
N ARG A 494 25.50 -15.24 24.42
CA ARG A 494 26.35 -15.25 23.23
C ARG A 494 27.71 -14.60 23.52
N PRO A 495 28.81 -15.19 23.03
CA PRO A 495 30.13 -14.53 23.04
C PRO A 495 30.10 -13.21 22.24
N THR A 496 30.90 -12.22 22.66
CA THR A 496 30.97 -10.91 22.03
C THR A 496 31.69 -10.91 20.68
N ASP A 497 32.48 -11.93 20.41
CA ASP A 497 33.21 -12.16 19.16
C ASP A 497 32.41 -12.94 18.11
N GLN A 498 31.18 -13.31 18.45
CA GLN A 498 30.29 -13.99 17.49
C GLN A 498 29.74 -13.06 16.42
N GLN A 499 29.27 -13.69 15.35
CA GLN A 499 28.62 -13.02 14.22
C GLN A 499 27.37 -12.25 14.64
N MET A 500 26.97 -11.30 13.80
CA MET A 500 25.76 -10.52 13.99
C MET A 500 24.52 -11.40 14.13
N LEU A 501 23.74 -11.18 15.17
CA LEU A 501 22.38 -11.70 15.32
C LEU A 501 21.39 -10.61 14.97
N LYS A 502 20.58 -10.84 13.94
CA LYS A 502 19.49 -9.93 13.57
C LYS A 502 18.16 -10.47 14.07
N ILE A 503 17.43 -9.63 14.79
CA ILE A 503 16.08 -9.90 15.26
C ILE A 503 15.12 -8.99 14.47
N MET A 504 14.45 -9.56 13.47
CA MET A 504 13.51 -8.87 12.61
C MET A 504 12.12 -8.99 13.21
N LEU A 505 11.56 -7.87 13.63
CA LEU A 505 10.26 -7.79 14.28
C LEU A 505 9.23 -7.19 13.31
N ARG A 506 8.19 -7.95 12.95
CA ARG A 506 7.10 -7.44 12.14
C ARG A 506 6.22 -6.49 12.95
N CYS A 507 5.87 -5.36 12.34
CA CYS A 507 4.88 -4.43 12.86
C CYS A 507 3.62 -4.49 12.00
N TYR A 508 2.49 -4.86 12.61
CA TYR A 508 1.20 -5.01 11.93
C TYR A 508 0.34 -3.75 12.02
N ASP A 509 0.46 -2.98 13.12
CA ASP A 509 -0.33 -1.78 13.35
C ASP A 509 0.57 -0.53 13.33
N ASN A 510 0.22 0.43 12.46
CA ASN A 510 0.93 1.71 12.39
C ASN A 510 0.90 2.51 13.72
N GLY A 511 -0.14 2.32 14.54
CA GLY A 511 -0.23 2.96 15.86
C GLY A 511 0.91 2.55 16.80
N ASN A 512 1.42 1.34 16.64
CA ASN A 512 2.50 0.78 17.45
C ASN A 512 3.91 1.10 16.90
N GLU A 513 4.03 1.48 15.61
CA GLU A 513 5.31 1.68 14.92
C GLU A 513 6.28 2.56 15.71
N LYS A 514 5.84 3.75 16.09
CA LYS A 514 6.71 4.72 16.77
C LYS A 514 7.28 4.16 18.06
N ARG A 515 6.45 3.56 18.89
CA ARG A 515 6.85 2.97 20.17
C ARG A 515 7.80 1.78 19.96
N MET A 516 7.47 0.88 19.04
CA MET A 516 8.29 -0.29 18.73
C MET A 516 9.67 0.14 18.20
N THR A 517 9.71 1.16 17.33
CA THR A 517 10.97 1.72 16.82
C THR A 517 11.79 2.34 17.94
N GLU A 518 11.20 3.15 18.80
CA GLU A 518 11.91 3.77 19.94
C GLU A 518 12.50 2.72 20.88
N VAL A 519 11.79 1.62 21.16
CA VAL A 519 12.29 0.52 21.99
C VAL A 519 13.45 -0.20 21.31
N ALA A 520 13.31 -0.54 20.03
CA ALA A 520 14.36 -1.19 19.26
C ALA A 520 15.64 -0.34 19.18
N ASP A 521 15.51 0.95 18.84
CA ASP A 521 16.64 1.89 18.76
C ASP A 521 17.33 2.07 20.11
N ASN A 522 16.58 2.16 21.19
CA ASN A 522 17.17 2.29 22.53
C ASN A 522 17.96 1.03 22.93
N LEU A 523 17.45 -0.17 22.61
CA LEU A 523 18.18 -1.41 22.87
C LEU A 523 19.44 -1.52 22.02
N ASN A 524 19.35 -1.22 20.74
CA ASN A 524 20.49 -1.25 19.81
C ASN A 524 21.62 -0.27 20.24
N ARG A 525 21.27 0.91 20.80
CA ARG A 525 22.23 1.92 21.28
C ARG A 525 22.74 1.66 22.70
N SER A 526 22.05 0.81 23.47
CA SER A 526 22.36 0.61 24.91
C SER A 526 23.73 -0.02 25.16
N ILE A 527 24.32 -0.65 24.14
CA ILE A 527 25.59 -1.39 24.27
C ILE A 527 26.46 -1.12 23.04
N GLU A 528 27.55 -0.37 23.23
CA GLU A 528 28.57 -0.19 22.20
C GLU A 528 29.28 -1.50 21.85
N GLY A 529 29.45 -1.76 20.54
CA GLY A 529 30.11 -2.97 20.06
C GLY A 529 29.25 -4.24 20.15
N ASN A 530 27.93 -4.08 20.31
CA ASN A 530 26.99 -5.19 20.36
C ASN A 530 26.86 -5.85 18.99
N ASN A 531 26.89 -7.16 18.96
CA ASN A 531 26.64 -7.99 17.76
C ASN A 531 25.20 -8.47 17.64
N ILE A 532 24.24 -7.77 18.26
CA ILE A 532 22.81 -8.07 18.22
C ILE A 532 22.05 -6.82 17.79
N GLU A 533 21.18 -6.93 16.80
CA GLU A 533 20.38 -5.83 16.26
C GLU A 533 18.90 -6.19 16.18
N ILE A 534 18.00 -5.36 16.73
CA ILE A 534 16.56 -5.45 16.50
C ILE A 534 16.16 -4.47 15.41
N ARG A 535 15.42 -4.94 14.41
CA ARG A 535 14.88 -4.11 13.33
C ARG A 535 13.42 -4.41 13.06
N LEU A 536 12.64 -3.37 12.79
CA LEU A 536 11.26 -3.52 12.36
C LEU A 536 11.17 -3.72 10.85
N PHE A 537 10.18 -4.50 10.43
CA PHE A 537 9.86 -4.67 9.01
C PHE A 537 8.35 -4.79 8.78
N GLY A 538 7.95 -4.72 7.53
CA GLY A 538 6.56 -4.90 7.12
C GLY A 538 5.63 -3.78 7.60
N LEU A 539 6.17 -2.57 7.79
CA LEU A 539 5.40 -1.39 8.17
C LEU A 539 4.35 -1.07 7.11
N GLN A 540 3.10 -0.93 7.51
CA GLN A 540 1.98 -0.66 6.61
C GLN A 540 2.24 0.52 5.65
N LYS A 541 2.86 1.59 6.17
CA LYS A 541 3.25 2.76 5.36
C LYS A 541 4.27 2.46 4.26
N ASP A 542 5.06 1.38 4.39
CA ASP A 542 6.04 0.97 3.38
C ASP A 542 5.45 -0.03 2.39
N LEU A 543 4.48 -0.83 2.82
CA LEU A 543 3.78 -1.79 1.97
C LEU A 543 2.85 -1.07 0.99
N TYR A 544 2.05 -0.10 1.48
CA TYR A 544 1.03 0.57 0.68
C TYR A 544 1.51 1.90 0.10
N ARG A 545 2.56 1.83 -0.74
CA ARG A 545 3.12 2.95 -1.51
C ARG A 545 2.93 2.77 -3.01
N CYS A 546 2.90 3.86 -3.74
CA CYS A 546 2.87 3.87 -5.22
C CYS A 546 4.02 3.06 -5.81
N ASN A 547 5.22 3.24 -5.30
CA ASN A 547 6.41 2.52 -5.78
C ASN A 547 6.34 1.01 -5.53
N THR A 548 5.63 0.58 -4.49
CA THR A 548 5.43 -0.84 -4.18
C THR A 548 4.29 -1.43 -5.01
N ILE A 549 3.15 -0.73 -5.08
CA ILE A 549 1.90 -1.27 -5.62
C ILE A 549 1.69 -0.91 -7.09
N LEU A 550 1.89 0.37 -7.46
CA LEU A 550 1.57 0.86 -8.81
C LEU A 550 2.71 0.67 -9.78
N SER A 551 3.93 1.01 -9.39
CA SER A 551 5.10 0.92 -10.26
C SER A 551 5.63 -0.49 -10.41
N ASP A 552 5.32 -1.38 -9.43
CA ASP A 552 5.82 -2.76 -9.40
C ASP A 552 7.35 -2.82 -9.63
N LYS A 553 8.06 -2.08 -8.79
CA LYS A 553 9.51 -1.90 -8.93
C LYS A 553 10.25 -3.24 -9.00
N THR A 554 9.80 -4.24 -8.25
CA THR A 554 10.36 -5.59 -8.27
C THR A 554 10.26 -6.20 -9.67
N LEU A 555 9.09 -6.08 -10.30
CA LEU A 555 8.90 -6.58 -11.68
C LEU A 555 9.72 -5.78 -12.68
N GLN A 556 9.84 -4.47 -12.53
CA GLN A 556 10.68 -3.64 -13.41
C GLN A 556 12.16 -4.02 -13.33
N GLU A 557 12.67 -4.27 -12.12
CA GLU A 557 14.04 -4.74 -11.89
C GLU A 557 14.25 -6.12 -12.55
N ALA A 558 13.28 -7.02 -12.43
CA ALA A 558 13.32 -8.34 -13.08
C ALA A 558 13.25 -8.25 -14.62
N MET A 559 12.47 -7.32 -15.17
CA MET A 559 12.42 -7.07 -16.62
C MET A 559 13.76 -6.56 -17.15
N GLU A 560 14.40 -5.63 -16.46
CA GLU A 560 15.73 -5.12 -16.82
C GLU A 560 16.78 -6.23 -16.70
N PHE A 561 16.72 -7.06 -15.65
CA PHE A 561 17.57 -8.22 -15.49
C PHE A 561 17.42 -9.19 -16.67
N ASN A 562 16.18 -9.57 -17.00
CA ASN A 562 15.88 -10.46 -18.10
C ASN A 562 16.39 -9.92 -19.45
N LYS A 563 16.21 -8.62 -19.72
CA LYS A 563 16.73 -7.97 -20.92
C LYS A 563 18.26 -8.12 -21.03
N VAL A 564 18.99 -7.86 -19.93
CA VAL A 564 20.46 -7.93 -19.91
C VAL A 564 20.93 -9.39 -20.04
N TYR A 565 20.23 -10.32 -19.37
CA TYR A 565 20.51 -11.75 -19.44
C TYR A 565 20.36 -12.29 -20.87
N GLU A 566 19.27 -11.93 -21.55
CA GLU A 566 18.99 -12.34 -22.93
C GLU A 566 19.81 -11.56 -23.97
N LYS A 567 20.64 -10.59 -23.57
CA LYS A 567 21.42 -9.71 -24.45
C LYS A 567 20.55 -9.08 -25.55
N SER A 568 19.32 -8.66 -25.16
CA SER A 568 18.30 -8.20 -26.09
C SER A 568 18.44 -6.71 -26.42
N ASP A 569 18.26 -6.35 -27.69
CA ASP A 569 18.14 -4.96 -28.15
C ASP A 569 16.75 -4.38 -27.94
N LEU A 570 15.74 -5.22 -27.65
CA LEU A 570 14.39 -4.82 -27.34
C LEU A 570 14.34 -3.99 -26.05
N THR A 571 13.26 -3.25 -25.83
CA THR A 571 12.99 -2.67 -24.50
C THR A 571 12.75 -3.78 -23.48
N ALA A 572 12.89 -3.46 -22.18
CA ALA A 572 12.67 -4.45 -21.13
C ALA A 572 11.23 -5.03 -21.16
N GLU A 573 10.23 -4.17 -21.46
CA GLU A 573 8.83 -4.60 -21.59
C GLU A 573 8.58 -5.49 -22.82
N GLU A 574 9.19 -5.17 -23.96
CA GLU A 574 9.05 -5.98 -25.18
C GLU A 574 9.70 -7.35 -25.01
N GLN A 575 10.93 -7.39 -24.44
CA GLN A 575 11.61 -8.65 -24.15
C GLN A 575 10.81 -9.51 -23.16
N TRP A 576 10.22 -8.86 -22.12
CA TRP A 576 9.38 -9.53 -21.15
C TRP A 576 8.11 -10.13 -21.79
N LYS A 577 7.42 -9.35 -22.63
CA LYS A 577 6.25 -9.83 -23.38
C LYS A 577 6.58 -11.01 -24.28
N LYS A 578 7.74 -10.97 -24.93
CA LYS A 578 8.24 -12.07 -25.78
C LYS A 578 8.45 -13.35 -24.96
N ASN A 579 9.07 -13.24 -23.77
CA ASN A 579 9.44 -14.40 -22.95
C ASN A 579 8.32 -14.95 -22.08
N PHE A 580 7.35 -14.09 -21.70
CA PHE A 580 6.34 -14.43 -20.70
C PHE A 580 4.92 -14.01 -21.11
N GLY A 581 4.71 -13.56 -22.34
CA GLY A 581 3.42 -13.17 -22.86
C GLY A 581 2.63 -14.30 -23.51
N GLU A 582 1.50 -13.96 -24.09
CA GLU A 582 0.55 -14.89 -24.71
C GLU A 582 1.19 -15.71 -25.86
N GLU A 583 2.12 -15.14 -26.61
CA GLU A 583 2.85 -15.83 -27.68
C GLU A 583 3.66 -17.00 -27.14
N GLU A 584 4.32 -16.83 -26.00
CA GLU A 584 5.10 -17.90 -25.37
C GLU A 584 4.18 -18.97 -24.77
N ILE A 585 3.02 -18.58 -24.16
CA ILE A 585 2.02 -19.53 -23.72
C ILE A 585 1.58 -20.42 -24.88
N ASN A 586 1.22 -19.82 -26.01
CA ASN A 586 0.79 -20.54 -27.20
C ASN A 586 1.91 -21.43 -27.77
N ARG A 587 3.16 -20.98 -27.70
CA ARG A 587 4.32 -21.78 -28.11
C ARG A 587 4.50 -23.01 -27.22
N LEU A 588 4.37 -22.89 -25.91
CA LEU A 588 4.44 -24.02 -24.97
C LEU A 588 3.30 -25.01 -25.20
N MET A 589 2.09 -24.52 -25.39
CA MET A 589 0.93 -25.37 -25.71
C MET A 589 1.15 -26.16 -27.01
N THR A 590 1.63 -25.52 -28.05
CA THR A 590 1.81 -26.14 -29.37
C THR A 590 3.01 -27.07 -29.42
N LYS A 591 4.21 -26.57 -29.02
CA LYS A 591 5.47 -27.32 -29.16
C LYS A 591 5.64 -28.39 -28.09
N LYS A 592 5.24 -28.10 -26.83
CA LYS A 592 5.40 -29.04 -25.70
C LYS A 592 4.13 -29.81 -25.38
N LYS A 593 3.04 -29.61 -26.14
CA LYS A 593 1.73 -30.24 -25.91
C LYS A 593 1.18 -30.06 -24.50
N MET A 594 1.54 -28.95 -23.87
CA MET A 594 1.08 -28.61 -22.53
C MET A 594 -0.37 -28.11 -22.55
N SER A 595 -1.14 -28.37 -21.47
CA SER A 595 -2.37 -27.63 -21.26
C SER A 595 -2.06 -26.15 -21.01
N ARG A 596 -3.02 -25.27 -21.25
CA ARG A 596 -2.83 -23.83 -20.97
C ARG A 596 -2.47 -23.58 -19.52
N PHE A 597 -3.10 -24.30 -18.58
CA PHE A 597 -2.80 -24.24 -17.16
C PHE A 597 -1.30 -24.52 -16.89
N HIS A 598 -0.77 -25.61 -17.42
CA HIS A 598 0.63 -25.98 -17.24
C HIS A 598 1.59 -24.99 -17.92
N ALA A 599 1.22 -24.43 -19.08
CA ALA A 599 2.00 -23.39 -19.72
C ALA A 599 2.10 -22.11 -18.90
N ILE A 600 0.98 -21.65 -18.33
CA ILE A 600 0.91 -20.50 -17.42
C ILE A 600 1.72 -20.78 -16.14
N TYR A 601 1.62 -21.97 -15.57
CA TYR A 601 2.38 -22.38 -14.40
C TYR A 601 3.90 -22.33 -14.67
N ASP A 602 4.38 -22.87 -15.79
CA ASP A 602 5.80 -22.80 -16.17
C ASP A 602 6.27 -21.35 -16.38
N ILE A 603 5.43 -20.50 -16.97
CA ILE A 603 5.74 -19.07 -17.13
C ILE A 603 5.84 -18.38 -15.78
N ASN A 604 4.88 -18.60 -14.87
CA ASN A 604 4.90 -17.99 -13.54
C ASN A 604 6.14 -18.42 -12.75
N ARG A 605 6.55 -19.69 -12.86
CA ARG A 605 7.80 -20.20 -12.30
C ARG A 605 9.02 -19.43 -12.83
N ARG A 606 9.12 -19.25 -14.16
CA ARG A 606 10.21 -18.51 -14.81
C ARG A 606 10.21 -17.03 -14.43
N ILE A 607 9.05 -16.42 -14.27
CA ILE A 607 8.89 -15.05 -13.76
C ILE A 607 9.44 -14.95 -12.33
N ALA A 608 9.06 -15.88 -11.43
CA ALA A 608 9.55 -15.93 -10.07
C ALA A 608 11.08 -16.06 -10.01
N GLN A 609 11.69 -16.87 -10.88
CA GLN A 609 13.14 -16.99 -10.99
C GLN A 609 13.81 -15.68 -11.42
N ASN A 610 13.28 -14.96 -12.40
CA ASN A 610 13.83 -13.67 -12.82
C ASN A 610 13.72 -12.60 -11.72
N ILE A 611 12.62 -12.60 -10.98
CA ILE A 611 12.44 -11.72 -9.80
C ILE A 611 13.51 -12.03 -8.76
N SER A 612 13.65 -13.31 -8.40
CA SER A 612 14.63 -13.74 -7.41
C SER A 612 16.08 -13.45 -7.87
N ASN A 613 16.42 -13.71 -9.12
CA ASN A 613 17.73 -13.39 -9.67
C ASN A 613 18.06 -11.90 -9.53
N SER A 614 17.11 -11.03 -9.87
CA SER A 614 17.32 -9.58 -9.77
C SER A 614 17.51 -9.12 -8.32
N GLN A 615 16.77 -9.71 -7.39
CA GLN A 615 16.86 -9.40 -5.96
C GLN A 615 18.15 -9.94 -5.33
N HIS A 616 18.60 -11.11 -5.75
CA HIS A 616 19.83 -11.73 -5.23
C HIS A 616 21.13 -11.07 -5.74
N CYS A 617 21.04 -10.11 -6.67
CA CYS A 617 22.19 -9.33 -7.14
C CYS A 617 22.98 -8.70 -6.00
N ARG A 618 22.29 -8.17 -4.98
CA ARG A 618 22.91 -7.52 -3.81
C ARG A 618 23.72 -8.51 -2.97
N THR A 619 23.17 -9.70 -2.72
CA THR A 619 23.90 -10.78 -2.04
C THR A 619 25.16 -11.15 -2.82
N LYS A 620 25.07 -11.32 -4.14
CA LYS A 620 26.22 -11.60 -4.98
C LYS A 620 27.28 -10.48 -4.94
N MET A 621 26.86 -9.23 -4.96
CA MET A 621 27.78 -8.08 -4.84
C MET A 621 28.50 -8.09 -3.48
N THR A 622 27.80 -8.39 -2.38
CA THR A 622 28.42 -8.52 -1.05
C THR A 622 29.43 -9.68 -1.01
N LEU A 623 29.10 -10.84 -1.58
CA LEU A 623 30.00 -11.99 -1.70
C LEU A 623 31.23 -11.69 -2.56
N MET A 624 31.12 -10.81 -3.55
CA MET A 624 32.27 -10.28 -4.29
C MET A 624 33.12 -9.29 -3.47
N GLY A 625 32.74 -9.01 -2.24
CA GLY A 625 33.39 -8.03 -1.38
C GLY A 625 33.13 -6.58 -1.79
N PHE A 626 32.03 -6.29 -2.52
CA PHE A 626 31.59 -4.94 -2.78
C PHE A 626 30.73 -4.43 -1.65
N GLY A 627 31.14 -3.33 -1.00
CA GLY A 627 30.36 -2.58 -0.03
C GLY A 627 29.86 -1.24 -0.61
N GLU A 628 29.18 -0.45 0.22
CA GLU A 628 28.62 0.87 -0.18
C GLU A 628 29.66 1.86 -0.74
N ASN A 629 30.94 1.70 -0.41
CA ASN A 629 32.04 2.62 -0.73
C ASN A 629 33.06 2.08 -1.75
N ASP A 630 32.76 1.00 -2.45
CA ASP A 630 33.73 0.37 -3.34
C ASP A 630 33.95 1.12 -4.66
N SER A 631 35.19 1.06 -5.15
CA SER A 631 35.63 1.83 -6.31
C SER A 631 35.06 1.30 -7.62
N SER A 632 34.70 2.24 -8.50
CA SER A 632 34.31 1.95 -9.88
C SER A 632 35.38 1.20 -10.68
N GLU A 633 36.65 1.20 -10.23
CA GLU A 633 37.78 0.53 -10.89
C GLU A 633 37.74 -0.98 -10.72
N ARG A 634 37.43 -1.45 -9.50
CA ARG A 634 37.27 -2.89 -9.23
C ARG A 634 36.13 -3.48 -10.03
N LEU A 635 35.02 -2.76 -10.14
CA LEU A 635 33.89 -3.20 -10.94
C LEU A 635 34.20 -3.23 -12.46
N LYS A 636 35.05 -2.30 -12.94
CA LYS A 636 35.56 -2.35 -14.32
C LYS A 636 36.39 -3.59 -14.57
N LEU A 637 37.22 -3.99 -13.62
CA LEU A 637 38.02 -5.21 -13.70
C LEU A 637 37.12 -6.44 -13.83
N TYR A 638 36.12 -6.58 -12.96
CA TYR A 638 35.14 -7.69 -13.04
C TYR A 638 34.36 -7.67 -14.38
N TYR A 639 34.01 -6.49 -14.87
CA TYR A 639 33.37 -6.36 -16.18
C TYR A 639 34.30 -6.81 -17.32
N GLY A 640 35.60 -6.65 -17.18
CA GLY A 640 36.63 -7.21 -18.10
C GLY A 640 36.61 -8.74 -18.12
N TYR A 641 36.52 -9.38 -16.93
CA TYR A 641 36.41 -10.86 -16.86
C TYR A 641 35.11 -11.38 -17.49
N VAL A 642 34.01 -10.67 -17.31
CA VAL A 642 32.71 -10.99 -17.95
C VAL A 642 32.88 -10.98 -19.48
N LYS A 643 33.50 -9.94 -20.08
CA LYS A 643 33.74 -9.86 -21.52
C LYS A 643 34.62 -11.01 -22.03
N SER A 644 35.71 -11.30 -21.30
CA SER A 644 36.60 -12.40 -21.64
C SER A 644 35.88 -13.74 -21.64
N ARG A 645 35.02 -13.99 -20.66
CA ARG A 645 34.19 -15.19 -20.59
C ARG A 645 33.22 -15.29 -21.78
N GLU A 646 32.55 -14.19 -22.10
CA GLU A 646 31.60 -14.13 -23.22
C GLU A 646 32.23 -14.44 -24.58
N GLU A 647 33.45 -13.98 -24.81
CA GLU A 647 34.21 -14.26 -26.03
C GLU A 647 34.57 -15.75 -26.13
N ASN A 648 34.90 -16.39 -25.01
CA ASN A 648 35.31 -17.78 -24.95
C ASN A 648 34.17 -18.79 -24.80
N ARG A 649 32.95 -18.32 -24.52
CA ARG A 649 31.70 -19.10 -24.34
C ARG A 649 31.77 -20.26 -23.34
N THR A 650 32.61 -20.16 -22.30
CA THR A 650 32.86 -21.21 -21.31
C THR A 650 32.69 -20.70 -19.88
N LYS A 651 33.19 -21.46 -18.91
CA LYS A 651 33.34 -21.04 -17.52
C LYS A 651 34.36 -19.91 -17.38
N TYR A 652 34.46 -19.30 -16.20
CA TYR A 652 35.58 -18.43 -15.87
C TYR A 652 36.88 -19.23 -15.89
N LYS A 653 37.96 -18.62 -16.39
CA LYS A 653 39.26 -19.32 -16.54
C LYS A 653 39.96 -19.62 -15.22
N CYS A 654 39.54 -18.98 -14.13
CA CYS A 654 40.13 -19.12 -12.81
C CYS A 654 41.63 -18.86 -12.75
N ASN A 655 42.12 -17.93 -13.57
CA ASN A 655 43.55 -17.60 -13.66
C ASN A 655 44.07 -16.77 -12.47
N ASN A 656 43.14 -16.22 -11.69
CA ASN A 656 43.40 -15.40 -10.51
C ASN A 656 42.25 -15.55 -9.51
N ASP A 657 42.44 -15.03 -8.29
CA ASP A 657 41.48 -15.13 -7.20
C ASP A 657 40.13 -14.48 -7.52
N ASP A 658 40.11 -13.39 -8.29
CA ASP A 658 38.87 -12.73 -8.70
C ASP A 658 38.04 -13.59 -9.68
N GLU A 659 38.68 -14.21 -10.68
CA GLU A 659 37.97 -15.14 -11.57
C GLU A 659 37.51 -16.39 -10.84
N GLN A 660 38.31 -16.92 -9.89
CA GLN A 660 37.92 -18.03 -9.06
C GLN A 660 36.71 -17.66 -8.18
N ARG A 661 36.70 -16.46 -7.59
CA ARG A 661 35.55 -15.95 -6.84
C ARG A 661 34.28 -15.87 -7.71
N LEU A 662 34.38 -15.40 -8.97
CA LEU A 662 33.26 -15.40 -9.90
C LEU A 662 32.73 -16.82 -10.18
N GLN A 663 33.61 -17.81 -10.24
CA GLN A 663 33.21 -19.22 -10.39
C GLN A 663 32.49 -19.73 -9.14
N HIS A 664 32.96 -19.36 -7.93
CA HIS A 664 32.25 -19.70 -6.68
C HIS A 664 30.85 -19.04 -6.62
N LEU A 665 30.73 -17.83 -7.15
CA LEU A 665 29.41 -17.18 -7.23
C LEU A 665 28.46 -17.87 -8.21
N ALA A 666 28.94 -18.50 -9.26
CA ALA A 666 28.10 -19.33 -10.12
C ALA A 666 27.62 -20.58 -9.38
N MET A 667 28.45 -21.15 -8.50
CA MET A 667 28.03 -22.24 -7.61
C MET A 667 26.98 -21.77 -6.59
N VAL A 668 27.15 -20.57 -5.99
CA VAL A 668 26.12 -19.95 -5.13
C VAL A 668 24.83 -19.74 -5.87
N GLU A 669 24.90 -19.28 -7.14
CA GLU A 669 23.69 -19.10 -7.95
C GLU A 669 22.97 -20.42 -8.20
N HIS A 670 23.72 -21.48 -8.46
CA HIS A 670 23.14 -22.80 -8.62
C HIS A 670 22.39 -23.25 -7.37
N GLU A 671 23.02 -23.16 -6.18
CA GLU A 671 22.37 -23.52 -4.93
C GLU A 671 21.13 -22.67 -4.62
N ARG A 672 21.18 -21.36 -4.93
CA ARG A 672 20.01 -20.49 -4.85
C ARG A 672 18.90 -20.97 -5.79
N TRP A 673 19.25 -21.32 -7.02
CA TRP A 673 18.31 -21.82 -8.03
C TRP A 673 17.67 -23.15 -7.58
N VAL A 674 18.48 -24.07 -7.03
CA VAL A 674 17.99 -25.32 -6.42
C VAL A 674 17.05 -25.03 -5.27
N ALA A 675 17.46 -24.14 -4.34
CA ALA A 675 16.63 -23.75 -3.18
C ALA A 675 15.27 -23.19 -3.64
N SER A 676 15.26 -22.31 -4.65
CA SER A 676 14.03 -21.74 -5.18
C SER A 676 13.12 -22.81 -5.82
N HIS A 677 13.65 -23.80 -6.50
CA HIS A 677 12.87 -24.91 -7.08
C HIS A 677 12.31 -25.83 -5.99
N ARG A 678 13.10 -26.18 -4.99
CA ARG A 678 12.64 -26.98 -3.84
C ARG A 678 11.50 -26.28 -3.07
N LEU A 679 11.57 -24.96 -2.91
CA LEU A 679 10.49 -24.16 -2.33
C LEU A 679 9.20 -24.19 -3.16
N MET A 680 9.29 -24.38 -4.48
CA MET A 680 8.14 -24.57 -5.37
C MET A 680 7.66 -26.03 -5.45
N GLY A 681 8.30 -26.93 -4.70
CA GLY A 681 7.96 -28.34 -4.64
C GLY A 681 8.59 -29.21 -5.74
N TYR A 682 9.62 -28.71 -6.43
CA TYR A 682 10.38 -29.53 -7.38
C TYR A 682 11.33 -30.48 -6.66
N THR A 683 11.45 -31.68 -7.22
CA THR A 683 12.37 -32.73 -6.78
C THR A 683 13.29 -33.16 -7.91
N TYR A 684 14.39 -33.79 -7.56
CA TYR A 684 15.30 -34.36 -8.57
C TYR A 684 14.63 -35.49 -9.35
N ASN A 685 14.80 -35.47 -10.66
CA ASN A 685 14.50 -36.58 -11.56
C ASN A 685 15.37 -36.44 -12.81
N PRO A 686 15.91 -37.53 -13.40
CA PRO A 686 16.70 -37.48 -14.64
C PRO A 686 15.96 -36.82 -15.80
N GLU A 687 14.62 -36.87 -15.80
CA GLU A 687 13.77 -36.25 -16.83
C GLU A 687 13.07 -35.01 -16.25
N ASN A 688 13.03 -33.94 -17.04
CA ASN A 688 12.33 -32.72 -16.66
C ASN A 688 10.83 -32.86 -16.93
N ASP A 689 10.02 -32.73 -15.87
CA ASP A 689 8.57 -32.69 -15.96
C ASP A 689 8.01 -31.56 -15.09
N CYS A 690 7.50 -30.51 -15.72
CA CYS A 690 6.95 -29.36 -14.98
C CYS A 690 5.58 -29.68 -14.34
N VAL A 691 4.86 -30.70 -14.81
CA VAL A 691 3.57 -31.10 -14.25
C VAL A 691 3.78 -31.88 -12.96
N GLN A 692 4.75 -32.81 -12.97
CA GLN A 692 5.14 -33.59 -11.80
C GLN A 692 6.19 -32.88 -10.93
N LYS A 693 6.57 -31.67 -11.32
CA LYS A 693 7.59 -30.86 -10.63
C LYS A 693 8.95 -31.59 -10.51
N HIS A 694 9.39 -32.20 -11.59
CA HIS A 694 10.67 -32.86 -11.68
C HIS A 694 11.69 -32.04 -12.46
N HIS A 695 12.94 -31.99 -11.97
CA HIS A 695 14.01 -31.30 -12.68
C HIS A 695 15.37 -31.95 -12.48
N LYS A 696 16.08 -32.28 -13.60
CA LYS A 696 17.37 -32.96 -13.57
C LYS A 696 18.54 -32.15 -12.98
N CYS A 697 18.41 -30.83 -12.95
CA CYS A 697 19.45 -29.95 -12.39
C CYS A 697 19.31 -29.71 -10.88
N ILE A 698 18.37 -30.36 -10.19
CA ILE A 698 18.32 -30.38 -8.72
C ILE A 698 19.36 -31.40 -8.21
N CYS A 699 20.61 -31.11 -8.45
CA CYS A 699 21.75 -31.94 -8.08
C CYS A 699 22.95 -31.05 -7.72
N PRO A 700 23.99 -31.56 -7.08
CA PRO A 700 25.20 -30.79 -6.78
C PRO A 700 25.86 -30.21 -8.03
N TRP A 701 26.47 -29.04 -7.91
CA TRP A 701 27.13 -28.31 -8.99
C TRP A 701 28.09 -29.16 -9.86
N ASN A 702 28.88 -30.03 -9.23
CA ASN A 702 29.87 -30.88 -9.90
C ASN A 702 29.25 -32.03 -10.73
N GLU A 703 27.96 -32.29 -10.59
CA GLU A 703 27.21 -33.26 -11.39
C GLU A 703 26.61 -32.62 -12.66
N LEU A 704 26.63 -31.30 -12.76
CA LEU A 704 26.13 -30.58 -13.92
C LEU A 704 27.16 -30.64 -15.07
N ASP A 705 26.66 -30.73 -16.31
CA ASP A 705 27.47 -30.51 -17.49
C ASP A 705 27.87 -29.03 -17.64
N GLU A 706 28.98 -28.79 -18.39
CA GLU A 706 29.51 -27.43 -18.56
C GLU A 706 28.54 -26.45 -19.20
N ALA A 707 27.67 -26.90 -20.10
CA ALA A 707 26.68 -26.07 -20.75
C ALA A 707 25.63 -25.58 -19.73
N THR A 708 25.20 -26.48 -18.83
CA THR A 708 24.28 -26.15 -17.76
C THR A 708 24.92 -25.19 -16.73
N GLN A 709 26.16 -25.45 -16.30
CA GLN A 709 26.92 -24.56 -15.42
C GLN A 709 27.08 -23.15 -16.01
N SER A 710 27.17 -23.03 -17.32
CA SER A 710 27.27 -21.74 -18.02
C SER A 710 26.03 -20.85 -17.83
N TYR A 711 24.84 -21.41 -17.58
CA TYR A 711 23.64 -20.60 -17.29
C TYR A 711 23.80 -19.83 -15.98
N ASP A 712 24.34 -20.45 -14.94
CA ASP A 712 24.56 -19.80 -13.65
C ASP A 712 25.67 -18.74 -13.74
N CYS A 713 26.73 -19.01 -14.53
CA CYS A 713 27.73 -17.99 -14.88
C CYS A 713 27.10 -16.78 -15.61
N ASN A 714 26.12 -16.99 -16.51
CA ASN A 714 25.43 -15.89 -17.18
C ASN A 714 24.62 -15.01 -16.20
N VAL A 715 24.10 -15.59 -15.11
CA VAL A 715 23.43 -14.81 -14.06
C VAL A 715 24.42 -13.93 -13.31
N VAL A 716 25.62 -14.45 -13.00
CA VAL A 716 26.71 -13.66 -12.39
C VAL A 716 27.14 -12.53 -13.31
N ASP A 717 27.38 -12.83 -14.59
CA ASP A 717 27.71 -11.81 -15.61
C ASP A 717 26.66 -10.71 -15.67
N THR A 718 25.38 -11.09 -15.64
CA THR A 718 24.26 -10.15 -15.68
C THR A 718 24.26 -9.24 -14.45
N THR A 719 24.55 -9.78 -13.26
CA THR A 719 24.69 -9.02 -12.03
C THR A 719 25.78 -7.93 -12.16
N ILE A 720 26.95 -8.32 -12.65
CA ILE A 720 28.08 -7.39 -12.84
C ILE A 720 27.76 -6.32 -13.90
N LYS A 721 27.13 -6.70 -14.99
CA LYS A 721 26.70 -5.75 -16.05
C LYS A 721 25.70 -4.73 -15.54
N MET A 722 24.73 -5.16 -14.73
CA MET A 722 23.74 -4.27 -14.16
C MET A 722 24.37 -3.29 -13.16
N ALA A 723 25.26 -3.77 -12.28
CA ALA A 723 25.98 -2.93 -11.34
C ALA A 723 26.88 -1.91 -12.07
N TYR A 724 27.60 -2.34 -13.10
CA TYR A 724 28.43 -1.46 -13.92
C TYR A 724 27.63 -0.36 -14.63
N LYS A 725 26.46 -0.72 -15.18
CA LYS A 725 25.54 0.21 -15.86
C LYS A 725 25.00 1.27 -14.88
N GLN A 726 24.73 0.91 -13.64
CA GLN A 726 24.28 1.87 -12.61
C GLN A 726 25.35 2.91 -12.29
N ILE A 727 26.60 2.48 -12.06
CA ILE A 727 27.69 3.39 -11.75
C ILE A 727 28.03 4.32 -12.92
N THR A 728 27.98 3.83 -14.16
CA THR A 728 28.25 4.63 -15.35
C THR A 728 27.16 5.65 -15.64
N ARG A 729 25.88 5.35 -15.34
CA ARG A 729 24.77 6.30 -15.46
C ARG A 729 24.88 7.46 -14.46
N HIS A 730 25.33 7.19 -13.24
CA HIS A 730 25.51 8.25 -12.23
C HIS A 730 26.71 9.18 -12.49
N LYS A 731 27.60 8.84 -13.40
CA LYS A 731 28.78 9.66 -13.77
C LYS A 731 28.58 10.54 -15.00
N LEU A 732 27.46 10.41 -15.70
CA LEU A 732 27.11 11.33 -16.79
C LEU A 732 26.44 12.56 -16.16
N PRO A 733 27.03 13.78 -16.28
CA PRO A 733 26.35 15.00 -15.89
C PRO A 733 25.08 15.14 -16.75
N VAL A 734 23.96 15.44 -16.09
CA VAL A 734 22.70 15.82 -16.74
C VAL A 734 22.87 17.15 -17.43
#